data_fd5c82e5a9514e41f3c0eaf73f44ea3c
#
_entry.id   fd5c82e5a9514e41f3c0eaf73f44ea3c
#
_cell.length_a   1.000
_cell.length_b   1.000
_cell.length_c   1.000
_cell.angle_alpha   90.00
_cell.angle_beta   90.00
_cell.angle_gamma   90.00
#
_symmetry.space_group_name_H-M   'P 1'
#
loop_
_entity.id
_entity.type
_entity.pdbx_description
1 polymer ?
#
loop_
_entity_poly.entity_id
_entity_poly.type
_entity_poly.pdbx_seq_one_letter_code
_entity_poly.pdbx_strand_id
1 'polypeptide(L)'
;MLGKLAFRNMKRSLRDYSIYLFTMILISALMFSFNSMIFSENVRRLSAEAGLFGAMIGVATFFVVLIVIWLIHYMVKFMAGKRSREFGIYMLLGFHKRQIARLFLRENLLLGVIAFAAGILPGLFLQQVMLTAIYGMLDISYDLSMDWGWETFALTGGIYFGSYVLALLRNHRRFRRMDIRDMLDEERRGEEAGQGGDRSWWIFAGSLVYFLIFAFLLLDGRITMETVWPLLAGLSAAVYGLFAGLSGFLVKYIRAGGAGLWRHERIFVLRQLASKVRTMRFTMGTLTILFAAAFVGASCALMLNQFQLTQAEEKWPFDVMVYSPDPGYDFRQEEQLTEEYASVESSRVYQIYENGSSRWNDWLESQETGADGAYFHYDTYMKLSDYNALRAMLGREPVSLGDGEYLVQTKERLRENVEPMTEKPLSLSGPGGERQDYTCAGIETGGFEQNGHNGADYVLVVPDAAADRMQPYYALFAAQAQGRQEGDKEDLRSMRELRAALMELEGAAAGTDDWYGWEETTEDYGYGSDIMYVSNSFVLVREPETFDMQFLLSTFMFPLFYIGLVYLCVALTVLAVQQLSDAAKHRRRYDILRKLGLGDRELSGLILRQLFIYYLCPFLAALALGAMFAGYIGENFARYSGVTAPAWSYFGLSVLLFTAVYLIYFAMTYIEFRRNVTVGR
;
A
#
# COMPACT_ATOMS: atom_id res chain seq x y z
N MET A 1 38.73 2.83 -30.79
CA MET A 1 37.81 2.98 -31.92
C MET A 1 36.36 2.67 -31.56
N LEU A 2 36.07 1.50 -31.02
CA LEU A 2 34.71 1.07 -30.62
C LEU A 2 34.01 2.01 -29.61
N GLY A 3 34.72 2.63 -28.65
CA GLY A 3 34.12 3.57 -27.69
C GLY A 3 33.66 4.89 -28.30
N LYS A 4 34.43 5.46 -29.24
CA LYS A 4 34.04 6.68 -29.97
C LYS A 4 32.82 6.41 -30.90
N LEU A 5 32.75 5.20 -31.47
CA LEU A 5 31.62 4.77 -32.26
C LEU A 5 30.36 4.59 -31.40
N ALA A 6 30.50 3.96 -30.23
CA ALA A 6 29.40 3.81 -29.27
C ALA A 6 28.82 5.16 -28.84
N PHE A 7 29.67 6.11 -28.49
CA PHE A 7 29.22 7.46 -28.10
C PHE A 7 28.52 8.20 -29.25
N ARG A 8 29.04 8.13 -30.47
CA ARG A 8 28.44 8.78 -31.64
C ARG A 8 27.10 8.14 -32.02
N ASN A 9 27.01 6.82 -31.94
CA ASN A 9 25.77 6.07 -32.18
C ASN A 9 24.73 6.42 -31.11
N MET A 10 25.13 6.46 -29.84
CA MET A 10 24.26 6.88 -28.75
C MET A 10 23.68 8.28 -28.97
N LYS A 11 24.53 9.28 -29.29
CA LYS A 11 24.08 10.66 -29.54
C LYS A 11 23.08 10.76 -30.70
N ARG A 12 23.24 9.97 -31.74
CA ARG A 12 22.31 9.87 -32.87
C ARG A 12 21.00 9.19 -32.50
N SER A 13 21.05 8.23 -31.59
CA SER A 13 19.89 7.42 -31.17
C SER A 13 19.22 7.93 -29.90
N LEU A 14 19.73 8.98 -29.24
CA LEU A 14 19.15 9.56 -28.00
C LEU A 14 17.67 9.85 -28.13
N ARG A 15 17.21 10.29 -29.28
CA ARG A 15 15.81 10.58 -29.56
C ARG A 15 14.95 9.31 -29.56
N ASP A 16 15.47 8.20 -30.05
CA ASP A 16 14.79 6.89 -30.08
C ASP A 16 14.74 6.23 -28.69
N TYR A 17 15.66 6.63 -27.80
CA TYR A 17 15.81 6.12 -26.44
C TYR A 17 15.23 7.05 -25.37
N SER A 18 14.64 8.20 -25.76
CA SER A 18 14.24 9.26 -24.81
C SER A 18 13.30 8.75 -23.70
N ILE A 19 12.29 7.97 -24.05
CA ILE A 19 11.34 7.43 -23.06
C ILE A 19 12.02 6.43 -22.11
N TYR A 20 12.87 5.56 -22.66
CA TYR A 20 13.65 4.64 -21.84
C TYR A 20 14.61 5.38 -20.91
N LEU A 21 15.35 6.35 -21.45
CA LEU A 21 16.28 7.16 -20.66
C LEU A 21 15.55 7.91 -19.55
N PHE A 22 14.44 8.56 -19.88
CA PHE A 22 13.60 9.26 -18.89
C PHE A 22 13.15 8.32 -17.76
N THR A 23 12.69 7.11 -18.10
CA THR A 23 12.27 6.15 -17.08
C THR A 23 13.42 5.66 -16.21
N MET A 24 14.59 5.42 -16.83
CA MET A 24 15.76 5.00 -16.05
C MET A 24 16.28 6.12 -15.14
N ILE A 25 16.15 7.39 -15.55
CA ILE A 25 16.40 8.56 -14.70
C ILE A 25 15.42 8.58 -13.53
N LEU A 26 14.14 8.41 -13.80
CA LEU A 26 13.10 8.44 -12.77
C LEU A 26 13.26 7.28 -11.78
N ILE A 27 13.52 6.06 -12.26
CA ILE A 27 13.80 4.90 -11.40
C ILE A 27 15.04 5.13 -10.55
N SER A 28 16.11 5.65 -11.15
CA SER A 28 17.34 5.99 -10.41
C SER A 28 17.08 7.04 -9.34
N ALA A 29 16.27 8.06 -9.65
CA ALA A 29 15.88 9.11 -8.71
C ALA A 29 15.07 8.53 -7.53
N LEU A 30 14.06 7.69 -7.82
CA LEU A 30 13.26 7.03 -6.80
C LEU A 30 14.10 6.09 -5.93
N MET A 31 14.94 5.25 -6.55
CA MET A 31 15.83 4.36 -5.80
C MET A 31 16.80 5.15 -4.90
N PHE A 32 17.35 6.26 -5.40
CA PHE A 32 18.22 7.11 -4.61
C PHE A 32 17.47 7.73 -3.44
N SER A 33 16.32 8.33 -3.69
CA SER A 33 15.47 8.95 -2.66
C SER A 33 15.11 7.98 -1.53
N PHE A 34 14.58 6.80 -1.86
CA PHE A 34 14.18 5.83 -0.85
C PHE A 34 15.36 5.18 -0.13
N ASN A 35 16.44 4.82 -0.84
CA ASN A 35 17.60 4.23 -0.19
C ASN A 35 18.35 5.23 0.70
N SER A 36 18.27 6.54 0.41
CA SER A 36 18.88 7.56 1.26
C SER A 36 18.22 7.65 2.63
N MET A 37 16.93 7.32 2.73
CA MET A 37 16.21 7.33 4.01
C MET A 37 16.75 6.28 4.99
N ILE A 38 17.31 5.15 4.50
CA ILE A 38 17.91 4.10 5.34
C ILE A 38 19.12 4.66 6.13
N PHE A 39 19.86 5.57 5.52
CA PHE A 39 21.08 6.15 6.10
C PHE A 39 20.87 7.56 6.67
N SER A 40 19.65 8.10 6.57
CA SER A 40 19.34 9.42 7.08
C SER A 40 19.45 9.45 8.61
N GLU A 41 20.31 10.33 9.12
CA GLU A 41 20.45 10.54 10.56
C GLU A 41 19.17 11.14 11.15
N ASN A 42 18.46 11.94 10.37
CA ASN A 42 17.17 12.50 10.74
C ASN A 42 16.15 11.38 11.03
N VAL A 43 16.03 10.37 10.14
CA VAL A 43 15.14 9.23 10.34
C VAL A 43 15.57 8.38 11.54
N ARG A 44 16.86 8.15 11.72
CA ARG A 44 17.40 7.35 12.85
C ARG A 44 17.17 7.97 14.22
N ARG A 45 17.08 9.30 14.28
CA ARG A 45 16.80 10.03 15.54
C ARG A 45 15.33 10.04 15.93
N LEU A 46 14.42 9.73 14.98
CA LEU A 46 12.99 9.82 15.23
C LEU A 46 12.47 8.72 16.17
N SER A 47 12.95 7.49 16.03
CA SER A 47 12.45 6.37 16.83
C SER A 47 13.49 5.26 16.99
N ALA A 48 13.37 4.47 18.05
CA ALA A 48 14.06 3.19 18.22
C ALA A 48 13.73 2.20 17.09
N GLU A 49 12.54 2.31 16.50
CA GLU A 49 12.02 1.52 15.36
C GLU A 49 12.68 1.84 14.00
N ALA A 50 13.62 2.78 13.94
CA ALA A 50 14.28 3.17 12.68
C ALA A 50 14.97 1.99 11.95
N GLY A 51 15.36 0.94 12.69
CA GLY A 51 15.89 -0.28 12.12
C GLY A 51 14.87 -1.05 11.29
N LEU A 52 13.63 -1.15 11.76
CA LEU A 52 12.51 -1.77 11.06
C LEU A 52 12.16 -1.00 9.79
N PHE A 53 12.13 0.33 9.85
CA PHE A 53 11.92 1.20 8.68
C PHE A 53 12.97 0.93 7.58
N GLY A 54 14.25 0.86 7.96
CA GLY A 54 15.33 0.51 7.02
C GLY A 54 15.15 -0.89 6.40
N ALA A 55 14.74 -1.88 7.20
CA ALA A 55 14.47 -3.24 6.73
C ALA A 55 13.30 -3.27 5.74
N MET A 56 12.20 -2.56 6.00
CA MET A 56 11.04 -2.49 5.11
C MET A 56 11.38 -1.81 3.77
N ILE A 57 12.17 -0.73 3.79
CA ILE A 57 12.69 -0.14 2.55
C ILE A 57 13.61 -1.13 1.82
N GLY A 58 14.42 -1.91 2.53
CA GLY A 58 15.25 -2.96 1.94
C GLY A 58 14.41 -4.02 1.21
N VAL A 59 13.33 -4.50 1.82
CA VAL A 59 12.37 -5.43 1.21
C VAL A 59 11.71 -4.81 -0.03
N ALA A 60 11.25 -3.57 0.06
CA ALA A 60 10.68 -2.85 -1.07
C ALA A 60 11.68 -2.71 -2.23
N THR A 61 12.92 -2.34 -1.91
CA THR A 61 14.00 -2.23 -2.90
C THR A 61 14.28 -3.58 -3.57
N PHE A 62 14.21 -4.70 -2.86
CA PHE A 62 14.33 -6.03 -3.47
C PHE A 62 13.27 -6.27 -4.56
N PHE A 63 11.99 -5.99 -4.28
CA PHE A 63 10.93 -6.11 -5.29
C PHE A 63 11.12 -5.14 -6.46
N VAL A 64 11.56 -3.92 -6.20
CA VAL A 64 11.88 -2.94 -7.24
C VAL A 64 13.03 -3.42 -8.12
N VAL A 65 14.07 -3.98 -7.54
CA VAL A 65 15.21 -4.56 -8.28
C VAL A 65 14.75 -5.65 -9.25
N LEU A 66 13.89 -6.56 -8.81
CA LEU A 66 13.37 -7.62 -9.67
C LEU A 66 12.68 -7.05 -10.93
N ILE A 67 11.83 -6.03 -10.76
CA ILE A 67 11.11 -5.44 -11.88
C ILE A 67 12.02 -4.57 -12.77
N VAL A 68 13.01 -3.91 -12.18
CA VAL A 68 14.02 -3.12 -12.91
C VAL A 68 14.89 -4.03 -13.78
N ILE A 69 15.35 -5.19 -13.27
CA ILE A 69 16.07 -6.21 -14.04
C ILE A 69 15.20 -6.67 -15.22
N TRP A 70 13.93 -6.94 -14.98
CA TRP A 70 13.00 -7.32 -16.04
C TRP A 70 12.82 -6.21 -17.08
N LEU A 71 12.66 -4.95 -16.66
CA LEU A 71 12.56 -3.79 -17.55
C LEU A 71 13.81 -3.64 -18.41
N ILE A 72 14.99 -3.66 -17.81
CA ILE A 72 16.27 -3.53 -18.54
C ILE A 72 16.41 -4.67 -19.54
N HIS A 73 16.11 -5.90 -19.13
CA HIS A 73 16.13 -7.05 -20.03
C HIS A 73 15.16 -6.88 -21.21
N TYR A 74 13.93 -6.42 -20.92
CA TYR A 74 12.92 -6.15 -21.95
C TYR A 74 13.40 -5.08 -22.93
N MET A 75 13.95 -3.97 -22.42
CA MET A 75 14.44 -2.84 -23.22
C MET A 75 15.64 -3.21 -24.09
N VAL A 76 16.60 -3.91 -23.52
CA VAL A 76 17.79 -4.36 -24.27
C VAL A 76 17.39 -5.34 -25.39
N LYS A 77 16.45 -6.25 -25.11
CA LYS A 77 15.88 -7.14 -26.14
C LYS A 77 15.18 -6.36 -27.24
N PHE A 78 14.38 -5.37 -26.87
CA PHE A 78 13.66 -4.50 -27.77
C PHE A 78 14.60 -3.70 -28.68
N MET A 79 15.64 -3.08 -28.08
CA MET A 79 16.64 -2.31 -28.82
C MET A 79 17.47 -3.16 -29.78
N ALA A 80 17.81 -4.38 -29.36
CA ALA A 80 18.49 -5.34 -30.22
C ALA A 80 17.63 -5.68 -31.45
N GLY A 81 16.32 -5.90 -31.27
CA GLY A 81 15.39 -6.15 -32.37
C GLY A 81 15.26 -4.95 -33.33
N LYS A 82 15.15 -3.72 -32.81
CA LYS A 82 15.05 -2.51 -33.64
C LYS A 82 16.29 -2.27 -34.52
N ARG A 83 17.48 -2.67 -34.03
CA ARG A 83 18.76 -2.50 -34.72
C ARG A 83 19.29 -3.78 -35.35
N SER A 84 18.47 -4.84 -35.41
CA SER A 84 18.88 -6.13 -35.97
C SER A 84 19.43 -6.01 -37.38
N ARG A 85 18.78 -5.22 -38.24
CA ARG A 85 19.22 -4.95 -39.60
C ARG A 85 20.58 -4.25 -39.69
N GLU A 86 20.83 -3.24 -38.82
CA GLU A 86 22.14 -2.58 -38.72
C GLU A 86 23.22 -3.58 -38.33
N PHE A 87 22.93 -4.46 -37.36
CA PHE A 87 23.85 -5.50 -36.92
C PHE A 87 24.10 -6.54 -37.99
N GLY A 88 23.08 -6.88 -38.79
CA GLY A 88 23.22 -7.73 -39.98
C GLY A 88 24.18 -7.12 -41.00
N ILE A 89 24.06 -5.81 -41.28
CA ILE A 89 24.95 -5.09 -42.19
C ILE A 89 26.39 -5.07 -41.63
N TYR A 90 26.60 -4.83 -40.34
CA TYR A 90 27.92 -4.86 -39.72
C TYR A 90 28.59 -6.25 -39.87
N MET A 91 27.81 -7.34 -39.75
CA MET A 91 28.33 -8.69 -39.98
C MET A 91 28.69 -8.93 -41.42
N LEU A 92 27.94 -8.43 -42.38
CA LEU A 92 28.29 -8.49 -43.80
C LEU A 92 29.56 -7.68 -44.12
N LEU A 93 29.84 -6.63 -43.38
CA LEU A 93 31.08 -5.85 -43.45
C LEU A 93 32.27 -6.49 -42.74
N GLY A 94 32.12 -7.72 -42.21
CA GLY A 94 33.20 -8.49 -41.61
C GLY A 94 33.34 -8.36 -40.10
N PHE A 95 32.42 -7.67 -39.38
CA PHE A 95 32.47 -7.60 -37.92
C PHE A 95 32.03 -8.93 -37.29
N HIS A 96 32.83 -9.44 -36.35
CA HIS A 96 32.50 -10.64 -35.63
C HIS A 96 31.33 -10.43 -34.64
N LYS A 97 30.47 -11.42 -34.43
CA LYS A 97 29.34 -11.41 -33.49
C LYS A 97 29.77 -10.91 -32.11
N ARG A 98 30.95 -11.26 -31.61
CA ARG A 98 31.51 -10.81 -30.34
C ARG A 98 31.83 -9.31 -30.30
N GLN A 99 32.24 -8.72 -31.39
CA GLN A 99 32.53 -7.28 -31.47
C GLN A 99 31.27 -6.44 -31.46
N ILE A 100 30.23 -6.87 -32.18
CA ILE A 100 28.91 -6.21 -32.20
C ILE A 100 28.25 -6.31 -30.82
N ALA A 101 28.30 -7.48 -30.17
CA ALA A 101 27.77 -7.66 -28.83
C ALA A 101 28.47 -6.77 -27.80
N ARG A 102 29.81 -6.61 -27.89
CA ARG A 102 30.57 -5.68 -27.02
C ARG A 102 30.23 -4.21 -27.30
N LEU A 103 30.05 -3.84 -28.56
CA LEU A 103 29.64 -2.49 -28.93
C LEU A 103 28.28 -2.15 -28.32
N PHE A 104 27.29 -3.03 -28.51
CA PHE A 104 25.95 -2.86 -28.00
C PHE A 104 25.90 -2.84 -26.46
N LEU A 105 26.70 -3.67 -25.80
CA LEU A 105 26.82 -3.69 -24.35
C LEU A 105 27.38 -2.36 -23.80
N ARG A 106 28.42 -1.81 -24.46
CA ARG A 106 29.02 -0.51 -24.08
C ARG A 106 28.05 0.67 -24.28
N GLU A 107 27.28 0.64 -25.37
CA GLU A 107 26.24 1.66 -25.61
C GLU A 107 25.17 1.68 -24.52
N ASN A 108 24.65 0.49 -24.15
CA ASN A 108 23.64 0.38 -23.09
C ASN A 108 24.20 0.73 -21.71
N LEU A 109 25.44 0.30 -21.39
CA LEU A 109 26.05 0.65 -20.12
C LEU A 109 26.25 2.17 -19.99
N LEU A 110 26.67 2.83 -21.10
CA LEU A 110 26.85 4.29 -21.11
C LEU A 110 25.51 5.01 -20.88
N LEU A 111 24.43 4.54 -21.49
CA LEU A 111 23.08 5.04 -21.24
C LEU A 111 22.67 4.87 -19.78
N GLY A 112 23.01 3.73 -19.17
CA GLY A 112 22.76 3.47 -17.74
C GLY A 112 23.53 4.44 -16.83
N VAL A 113 24.80 4.71 -17.14
CA VAL A 113 25.63 5.68 -16.38
C VAL A 113 25.04 7.09 -16.49
N ILE A 114 24.66 7.52 -17.69
CA ILE A 114 24.05 8.85 -17.91
C ILE A 114 22.71 8.95 -17.16
N ALA A 115 21.87 7.91 -17.22
CA ALA A 115 20.60 7.87 -16.53
C ALA A 115 20.77 7.93 -15.01
N PHE A 116 21.72 7.19 -14.46
CA PHE A 116 22.05 7.22 -13.03
C PHE A 116 22.51 8.61 -12.59
N ALA A 117 23.50 9.17 -13.27
CA ALA A 117 24.01 10.49 -12.94
C ALA A 117 22.96 11.61 -13.05
N ALA A 118 22.12 11.54 -14.09
CA ALA A 118 21.01 12.49 -14.27
C ALA A 118 19.87 12.28 -13.25
N GLY A 119 19.75 11.08 -12.67
CA GLY A 119 18.72 10.75 -11.68
C GLY A 119 19.07 11.22 -10.27
N ILE A 120 20.34 11.47 -9.96
CA ILE A 120 20.78 11.90 -8.61
C ILE A 120 20.10 13.22 -8.22
N LEU A 121 20.12 14.25 -9.07
CA LEU A 121 19.53 15.56 -8.77
C LEU A 121 18.02 15.50 -8.46
N PRO A 122 17.18 14.92 -9.34
CA PRO A 122 15.77 14.73 -8.99
C PRO A 122 15.60 13.76 -7.81
N GLY A 123 16.51 12.82 -7.58
CA GLY A 123 16.49 11.93 -6.42
C GLY A 123 16.68 12.66 -5.10
N LEU A 124 17.62 13.62 -5.05
CA LEU A 124 17.81 14.50 -3.89
C LEU A 124 16.58 15.39 -3.63
N PHE A 125 15.97 15.92 -4.68
CA PHE A 125 14.74 16.69 -4.53
C PHE A 125 13.59 15.82 -3.98
N LEU A 126 13.40 14.62 -4.51
CA LEU A 126 12.38 13.67 -4.03
C LEU A 126 12.66 13.23 -2.59
N GLN A 127 13.93 13.07 -2.18
CA GLN A 127 14.31 12.79 -0.80
C GLN A 127 13.80 13.88 0.14
N GLN A 128 14.02 15.16 -0.22
CA GLN A 128 13.55 16.29 0.59
C GLN A 128 12.02 16.31 0.69
N VAL A 129 11.32 16.08 -0.41
CA VAL A 129 9.84 16.01 -0.41
C VAL A 129 9.36 14.89 0.51
N MET A 130 10.02 13.73 0.49
CA MET A 130 9.64 12.60 1.33
C MET A 130 9.93 12.83 2.80
N LEU A 131 11.11 13.38 3.13
CA LEU A 131 11.41 13.75 4.51
C LEU A 131 10.43 14.80 5.04
N THR A 132 10.14 15.83 4.26
CA THR A 132 9.12 16.83 4.63
C THR A 132 7.75 16.17 4.87
N ALA A 133 7.37 15.19 4.05
CA ALA A 133 6.11 14.47 4.23
C ALA A 133 6.12 13.63 5.52
N ILE A 134 7.21 12.92 5.83
CA ILE A 134 7.32 12.13 7.08
C ILE A 134 7.24 13.06 8.29
N TYR A 135 8.04 14.13 8.31
CA TYR A 135 8.05 15.06 9.43
C TYR A 135 6.71 15.78 9.60
N GLY A 136 6.04 16.14 8.49
CA GLY A 136 4.70 16.73 8.53
C GLY A 136 3.61 15.76 8.99
N MET A 137 3.78 14.44 8.80
CA MET A 137 2.87 13.42 9.34
C MET A 137 3.07 13.21 10.84
N LEU A 138 4.28 13.44 11.33
CA LEU A 138 4.65 13.31 12.73
C LEU A 138 4.48 14.64 13.50
N ASP A 139 3.94 15.66 12.85
CA ASP A 139 3.78 17.01 13.36
C ASP A 139 5.07 17.65 13.93
N ILE A 140 6.21 17.31 13.33
CA ILE A 140 7.52 17.82 13.72
C ILE A 140 8.03 18.81 12.68
N SER A 141 8.61 19.93 13.13
CA SER A 141 9.27 20.89 12.26
C SER A 141 10.50 20.26 11.57
N TYR A 142 10.52 20.28 10.23
CA TYR A 142 11.63 19.78 9.44
C TYR A 142 12.59 20.90 9.04
N ASP A 143 13.83 20.81 9.49
CA ASP A 143 14.91 21.67 9.01
C ASP A 143 15.52 21.05 7.74
N LEU A 144 15.52 21.80 6.63
CA LEU A 144 16.08 21.35 5.35
C LEU A 144 17.57 21.00 5.49
N SER A 145 17.86 19.72 5.71
CA SER A 145 19.22 19.19 5.77
C SER A 145 19.45 18.23 4.61
N MET A 146 20.56 18.42 3.90
CA MET A 146 20.94 17.49 2.82
C MET A 146 21.84 16.40 3.39
N ASP A 147 21.30 15.19 3.54
CA ASP A 147 22.08 14.02 3.93
C ASP A 147 22.83 13.46 2.72
N TRP A 148 24.10 13.87 2.55
CA TRP A 148 25.01 13.41 1.50
C TRP A 148 25.86 12.23 1.98
N GLY A 149 25.24 11.12 2.34
CA GLY A 149 25.96 9.93 2.77
C GLY A 149 26.61 9.18 1.59
N TRP A 150 27.91 8.91 1.65
CA TRP A 150 28.59 8.02 0.69
C TRP A 150 27.92 6.65 0.60
N GLU A 151 27.39 6.16 1.71
CA GLU A 151 26.70 4.86 1.82
C GLU A 151 25.48 4.80 0.90
N THR A 152 24.70 5.88 0.80
CA THR A 152 23.54 5.98 -0.10
C THR A 152 23.96 5.83 -1.56
N PHE A 153 25.04 6.53 -1.97
CA PHE A 153 25.56 6.42 -3.33
C PHE A 153 26.09 5.00 -3.62
N ALA A 154 26.82 4.41 -2.68
CA ALA A 154 27.38 3.08 -2.82
C ALA A 154 26.29 2.01 -2.92
N LEU A 155 25.28 2.07 -2.04
CA LEU A 155 24.16 1.14 -2.05
C LEU A 155 23.33 1.29 -3.33
N THR A 156 22.85 2.49 -3.64
CA THR A 156 22.01 2.73 -4.81
C THR A 156 22.74 2.43 -6.10
N GLY A 157 24.00 2.88 -6.23
CA GLY A 157 24.85 2.58 -7.36
C GLY A 157 25.14 1.09 -7.51
N GLY A 158 25.46 0.41 -6.43
CA GLY A 158 25.68 -1.04 -6.39
C GLY A 158 24.46 -1.83 -6.86
N ILE A 159 23.28 -1.53 -6.35
CA ILE A 159 22.03 -2.16 -6.73
C ILE A 159 21.67 -1.85 -8.18
N TYR A 160 21.74 -0.57 -8.59
CA TYR A 160 21.41 -0.13 -9.94
C TYR A 160 22.33 -0.78 -10.99
N PHE A 161 23.65 -0.67 -10.83
CA PHE A 161 24.59 -1.25 -11.77
C PHE A 161 24.65 -2.77 -11.71
N GLY A 162 24.45 -3.37 -10.53
CA GLY A 162 24.30 -4.81 -10.36
C GLY A 162 23.11 -5.35 -11.17
N SER A 163 21.94 -4.70 -11.07
CA SER A 163 20.74 -5.01 -11.85
C SER A 163 21.01 -4.88 -13.36
N TYR A 164 21.71 -3.84 -13.74
CA TYR A 164 22.08 -3.56 -15.13
C TYR A 164 22.98 -4.64 -15.71
N VAL A 165 24.04 -5.00 -14.99
CA VAL A 165 24.99 -6.05 -15.39
C VAL A 165 24.30 -7.40 -15.52
N LEU A 166 23.44 -7.77 -14.54
CA LEU A 166 22.69 -9.03 -14.59
C LEU A 166 21.78 -9.11 -15.83
N ALA A 167 21.07 -8.05 -16.14
CA ALA A 167 20.22 -7.98 -17.33
C ALA A 167 21.02 -8.09 -18.62
N LEU A 168 22.18 -7.41 -18.70
CA LEU A 168 23.04 -7.41 -19.87
C LEU A 168 23.73 -8.78 -20.09
N LEU A 169 24.20 -9.45 -19.04
CA LEU A 169 24.82 -10.78 -19.13
C LEU A 169 23.84 -11.81 -19.71
N ARG A 170 22.58 -11.78 -19.29
CA ARG A 170 21.53 -12.65 -19.85
C ARG A 170 21.30 -12.40 -21.34
N ASN A 171 21.28 -11.14 -21.74
CA ASN A 171 21.11 -10.75 -23.15
C ASN A 171 22.33 -11.05 -24.02
N HIS A 172 23.55 -10.91 -23.47
CA HIS A 172 24.78 -11.25 -24.19
C HIS A 172 24.81 -12.73 -24.65
N ARG A 173 24.37 -13.66 -23.78
CA ARG A 173 24.28 -15.08 -24.13
C ARG A 173 23.30 -15.34 -25.29
N ARG A 174 22.20 -14.60 -25.35
CA ARG A 174 21.20 -14.69 -26.43
C ARG A 174 21.76 -14.14 -27.74
N PHE A 175 22.42 -12.97 -27.70
CA PHE A 175 22.97 -12.31 -28.87
C PHE A 175 24.00 -13.20 -29.62
N ARG A 176 24.79 -13.99 -28.89
CA ARG A 176 25.76 -14.93 -29.47
C ARG A 176 25.13 -16.10 -30.25
N ARG A 177 23.85 -16.39 -30.01
CA ARG A 177 23.11 -17.51 -30.63
C ARG A 177 22.28 -17.09 -31.85
N MET A 178 22.15 -15.79 -32.14
CA MET A 178 21.37 -15.30 -33.29
C MET A 178 22.16 -15.46 -34.60
N ASP A 179 21.49 -15.93 -35.67
CA ASP A 179 22.08 -16.04 -36.99
C ASP A 179 21.86 -14.79 -37.85
N ILE A 180 22.71 -14.58 -38.88
CA ILE A 180 22.63 -13.40 -39.76
C ILE A 180 21.27 -13.35 -40.48
N ARG A 181 20.77 -14.50 -40.91
CA ARG A 181 19.47 -14.64 -41.56
C ARG A 181 18.33 -14.21 -40.62
N ASP A 182 18.40 -14.64 -39.35
CA ASP A 182 17.40 -14.28 -38.34
C ASP A 182 17.39 -12.77 -38.07
N MET A 183 18.57 -12.13 -38.08
CA MET A 183 18.68 -10.68 -37.87
C MET A 183 18.16 -9.84 -39.05
N LEU A 184 18.31 -10.31 -40.29
CA LEU A 184 17.82 -9.61 -41.49
C LEU A 184 16.30 -9.80 -41.69
N ASP A 185 15.77 -10.98 -41.32
CA ASP A 185 14.38 -11.36 -41.51
C ASP A 185 13.48 -11.10 -40.28
N GLU A 186 14.04 -10.64 -39.15
CA GLU A 186 13.28 -10.44 -37.90
C GLU A 186 12.13 -9.42 -38.07
N GLU A 187 12.31 -8.42 -38.96
CA GLU A 187 11.26 -7.48 -39.34
C GLU A 187 10.11 -8.15 -40.10
N ARG A 188 10.39 -9.19 -40.89
CA ARG A 188 9.39 -9.89 -41.71
C ARG A 188 8.68 -11.02 -40.96
N ARG A 189 9.37 -11.75 -40.10
CA ARG A 189 8.81 -12.85 -39.31
C ARG A 189 7.73 -12.43 -38.29
N GLY A 190 7.69 -11.17 -37.89
CA GLY A 190 6.64 -10.64 -37.02
C GLY A 190 5.23 -10.62 -37.62
N GLU A 191 5.09 -10.88 -38.94
CA GLU A 191 3.81 -10.84 -39.65
C GLU A 191 3.17 -12.20 -39.93
N GLU A 192 3.94 -13.30 -39.84
CA GLU A 192 3.39 -14.65 -40.00
C GLU A 192 2.72 -15.10 -38.69
N ALA A 193 1.55 -14.55 -38.41
CA ALA A 193 0.68 -15.06 -37.35
C ALA A 193 0.14 -16.43 -37.79
N GLY A 194 0.77 -17.49 -37.30
CA GLY A 194 0.25 -18.84 -37.48
C GLY A 194 -1.25 -18.90 -37.16
N GLN A 195 -2.02 -19.62 -37.95
CA GLN A 195 -3.45 -19.85 -37.75
C GLN A 195 -3.67 -20.52 -36.39
N GLY A 196 -3.93 -19.72 -35.35
CA GLY A 196 -4.26 -20.23 -34.05
C GLY A 196 -5.70 -20.75 -34.06
N GLY A 197 -5.85 -22.01 -33.68
CA GLY A 197 -7.09 -22.72 -33.70
C GLY A 197 -8.21 -22.09 -32.87
N ASP A 198 -9.43 -22.41 -33.21
CA ASP A 198 -10.70 -21.99 -32.58
C ASP A 198 -10.81 -22.32 -31.07
N ARG A 199 -9.89 -23.09 -30.51
CA ARG A 199 -9.89 -23.53 -29.11
C ARG A 199 -9.44 -22.46 -28.09
N SER A 200 -8.78 -21.36 -28.51
CA SER A 200 -8.22 -20.39 -27.53
C SER A 200 -9.26 -19.57 -26.77
N TRP A 201 -10.51 -19.50 -27.25
CA TRP A 201 -11.59 -18.82 -26.52
C TRP A 201 -11.98 -19.52 -25.21
N TRP A 202 -11.78 -20.83 -25.13
CA TRP A 202 -12.00 -21.60 -23.90
C TRP A 202 -11.00 -21.21 -22.80
N ILE A 203 -9.77 -20.84 -23.18
CA ILE A 203 -8.78 -20.32 -22.23
C ILE A 203 -9.27 -18.98 -21.65
N PHE A 204 -9.85 -18.11 -22.49
CA PHE A 204 -10.46 -16.87 -22.03
C PHE A 204 -11.58 -17.10 -21.04
N ALA A 205 -12.53 -17.98 -21.38
CA ALA A 205 -13.66 -18.32 -20.53
C ALA A 205 -13.18 -18.98 -19.20
N GLY A 206 -12.25 -19.91 -19.26
CA GLY A 206 -11.67 -20.55 -18.07
C GLY A 206 -10.94 -19.56 -17.16
N SER A 207 -10.20 -18.62 -17.74
CA SER A 207 -9.56 -17.54 -16.96
C SER A 207 -10.59 -16.66 -16.28
N LEU A 208 -11.67 -16.28 -16.97
CA LEU A 208 -12.74 -15.47 -16.38
C LEU A 208 -13.45 -16.20 -15.24
N VAL A 209 -13.74 -17.49 -15.42
CA VAL A 209 -14.33 -18.33 -14.36
C VAL A 209 -13.40 -18.40 -13.15
N TYR A 210 -12.09 -18.57 -13.37
CA TYR A 210 -11.12 -18.57 -12.28
C TYR A 210 -11.13 -17.24 -11.52
N PHE A 211 -11.19 -16.10 -12.22
CA PHE A 211 -11.32 -14.79 -11.58
C PHE A 211 -12.55 -14.69 -10.69
N LEU A 212 -13.70 -15.15 -11.16
CA LEU A 212 -14.94 -15.14 -10.40
C LEU A 212 -14.87 -16.05 -9.16
N ILE A 213 -14.29 -17.25 -9.32
CA ILE A 213 -14.11 -18.18 -8.19
C ILE A 213 -13.14 -17.58 -7.17
N PHE A 214 -12.02 -17.02 -7.63
CA PHE A 214 -11.05 -16.39 -6.74
C PHE A 214 -11.67 -15.20 -5.99
N ALA A 215 -12.42 -14.34 -6.70
CA ALA A 215 -13.13 -13.21 -6.09
C ALA A 215 -14.12 -13.68 -5.03
N PHE A 216 -14.89 -14.73 -5.33
CA PHE A 216 -15.83 -15.31 -4.38
C PHE A 216 -15.13 -15.87 -3.13
N LEU A 217 -14.06 -16.67 -3.31
CA LEU A 217 -13.29 -17.22 -2.19
C LEU A 217 -12.62 -16.16 -1.34
N LEU A 218 -12.16 -15.05 -1.98
CA LEU A 218 -11.54 -13.94 -1.30
C LEU A 218 -12.53 -13.17 -0.43
N LEU A 219 -13.71 -12.84 -0.99
CA LEU A 219 -14.74 -12.07 -0.28
C LEU A 219 -15.47 -12.90 0.79
N ASP A 220 -15.54 -14.22 0.62
CA ASP A 220 -16.14 -15.15 1.59
C ASP A 220 -15.18 -15.53 2.75
N GLY A 221 -13.96 -14.96 2.75
CA GLY A 221 -12.98 -15.18 3.83
C GLY A 221 -12.38 -16.58 3.92
N ARG A 222 -12.61 -17.46 2.91
CA ARG A 222 -12.15 -18.85 2.92
C ARG A 222 -10.69 -19.07 2.52
N ILE A 223 -9.95 -17.99 2.32
CA ILE A 223 -8.54 -18.07 1.94
C ILE A 223 -7.70 -18.14 3.21
N THR A 224 -7.07 -19.28 3.46
CA THR A 224 -6.14 -19.50 4.56
C THR A 224 -4.69 -19.26 4.14
N MET A 225 -3.78 -19.10 5.10
CA MET A 225 -2.33 -18.91 4.84
C MET A 225 -1.72 -20.05 4.00
N GLU A 226 -2.26 -21.27 4.09
CA GLU A 226 -1.78 -22.40 3.28
C GLU A 226 -2.27 -22.34 1.84
N THR A 227 -3.50 -21.84 1.61
CA THR A 227 -4.14 -21.81 0.29
C THR A 227 -3.84 -20.54 -0.51
N VAL A 228 -3.40 -19.47 0.14
CA VAL A 228 -3.17 -18.17 -0.51
C VAL A 228 -2.12 -18.24 -1.64
N TRP A 229 -1.00 -18.94 -1.42
CA TRP A 229 0.08 -18.99 -2.41
C TRP A 229 -0.29 -19.75 -3.69
N PRO A 230 -0.88 -20.96 -3.64
CA PRO A 230 -1.35 -21.63 -4.85
C PRO A 230 -2.46 -20.87 -5.56
N LEU A 231 -3.36 -20.20 -4.83
CA LEU A 231 -4.42 -19.37 -5.42
C LEU A 231 -3.85 -18.13 -6.13
N LEU A 232 -2.87 -17.44 -5.56
CA LEU A 232 -2.19 -16.32 -6.21
C LEU A 232 -1.39 -16.75 -7.44
N ALA A 233 -0.74 -17.92 -7.40
CA ALA A 233 -0.08 -18.49 -8.56
C ALA A 233 -1.10 -18.79 -9.68
N GLY A 234 -2.25 -19.38 -9.33
CA GLY A 234 -3.36 -19.60 -10.24
C GLY A 234 -3.93 -18.31 -10.82
N LEU A 235 -4.08 -17.26 -9.98
CA LEU A 235 -4.54 -15.93 -10.41
C LEU A 235 -3.56 -15.33 -11.43
N SER A 236 -2.26 -15.42 -11.16
CA SER A 236 -1.24 -14.97 -12.09
C SER A 236 -1.33 -15.71 -13.43
N ALA A 237 -1.50 -17.03 -13.40
CA ALA A 237 -1.70 -17.84 -14.60
C ALA A 237 -2.98 -17.45 -15.34
N ALA A 238 -4.09 -17.17 -14.62
CA ALA A 238 -5.35 -16.73 -15.18
C ALA A 238 -5.23 -15.35 -15.88
N VAL A 239 -4.44 -14.40 -15.33
CA VAL A 239 -4.15 -13.13 -16.00
C VAL A 239 -3.47 -13.36 -17.35
N TYR A 240 -2.44 -14.20 -17.41
CA TYR A 240 -1.80 -14.53 -18.68
C TYR A 240 -2.73 -15.30 -19.62
N GLY A 241 -3.57 -16.19 -19.09
CA GLY A 241 -4.58 -16.95 -19.82
C GLY A 241 -5.63 -16.05 -20.45
N LEU A 242 -6.07 -15.01 -19.72
CA LEU A 242 -7.04 -14.02 -20.20
C LEU A 242 -6.55 -13.37 -21.50
N PHE A 243 -5.31 -12.88 -21.56
CA PHE A 243 -4.75 -12.27 -22.78
C PHE A 243 -4.42 -13.30 -23.85
N ALA A 244 -4.02 -14.51 -23.47
CA ALA A 244 -3.79 -15.59 -24.44
C ALA A 244 -5.12 -16.00 -25.13
N GLY A 245 -6.21 -16.03 -24.38
CA GLY A 245 -7.54 -16.40 -24.87
C GLY A 245 -8.30 -15.26 -25.55
N LEU A 246 -8.05 -14.00 -25.14
CA LEU A 246 -8.71 -12.80 -25.68
C LEU A 246 -8.55 -12.68 -27.20
N SER A 247 -7.38 -13.00 -27.74
CA SER A 247 -7.14 -12.99 -29.17
C SER A 247 -8.07 -13.95 -29.92
N GLY A 248 -8.28 -15.18 -29.40
CA GLY A 248 -9.18 -16.17 -29.97
C GLY A 248 -10.65 -15.75 -29.86
N PHE A 249 -11.03 -15.17 -28.71
CA PHE A 249 -12.37 -14.61 -28.50
C PHE A 249 -12.67 -13.49 -29.53
N LEU A 250 -11.75 -12.56 -29.73
CA LEU A 250 -11.89 -11.49 -30.73
C LEU A 250 -12.04 -12.03 -32.16
N VAL A 251 -11.25 -13.05 -32.53
CA VAL A 251 -11.35 -13.69 -33.86
C VAL A 251 -12.70 -14.35 -34.02
N LYS A 252 -13.19 -15.08 -33.00
CA LYS A 252 -14.54 -15.69 -33.02
C LYS A 252 -15.62 -14.63 -33.15
N TYR A 253 -15.52 -13.54 -32.39
CA TYR A 253 -16.46 -12.42 -32.45
C TYR A 253 -16.51 -11.75 -33.84
N ILE A 254 -15.34 -11.54 -34.47
CA ILE A 254 -15.25 -10.98 -35.82
C ILE A 254 -15.88 -11.94 -36.86
N ARG A 255 -15.68 -13.27 -36.72
CA ARG A 255 -16.28 -14.27 -37.61
C ARG A 255 -17.79 -14.38 -37.46
N ALA A 256 -18.33 -14.14 -36.27
CA ALA A 256 -19.77 -14.18 -36.02
C ALA A 256 -20.56 -13.06 -36.72
N GLY A 257 -19.90 -12.02 -37.23
CA GLY A 257 -20.41 -11.14 -38.28
C GLY A 257 -21.63 -10.27 -37.91
N GLY A 258 -21.64 -9.63 -36.72
CA GLY A 258 -22.73 -8.73 -36.35
C GLY A 258 -22.79 -7.47 -37.23
N ALA A 259 -24.01 -6.97 -37.54
CA ALA A 259 -24.24 -5.77 -38.38
C ALA A 259 -23.51 -4.50 -37.87
N GLY A 260 -23.19 -4.41 -36.58
CA GLY A 260 -22.42 -3.32 -35.95
C GLY A 260 -20.92 -3.32 -36.25
N LEU A 261 -20.37 -4.46 -36.70
CA LEU A 261 -18.95 -4.63 -37.01
C LEU A 261 -18.54 -3.88 -38.29
N TRP A 262 -19.46 -3.76 -39.25
CA TRP A 262 -19.23 -3.12 -40.53
C TRP A 262 -19.43 -1.59 -40.52
N ARG A 263 -19.85 -1.05 -39.38
CA ARG A 263 -19.95 0.41 -39.19
C ARG A 263 -18.58 1.01 -38.92
N HIS A 264 -18.14 1.92 -39.79
CA HIS A 264 -16.86 2.64 -39.69
C HIS A 264 -15.63 1.71 -39.70
N GLU A 265 -14.55 2.13 -39.08
CA GLU A 265 -13.25 1.48 -39.06
C GLU A 265 -13.12 0.34 -38.01
N ARG A 266 -14.23 -0.09 -37.36
CA ARG A 266 -14.22 -1.03 -36.23
C ARG A 266 -13.57 -2.37 -36.55
N ILE A 267 -13.80 -2.91 -37.71
CA ILE A 267 -13.24 -4.20 -38.12
C ILE A 267 -11.72 -4.12 -38.28
N PHE A 268 -11.19 -2.97 -38.75
CA PHE A 268 -9.75 -2.77 -38.85
C PHE A 268 -9.09 -2.74 -37.46
N VAL A 269 -9.66 -1.96 -36.53
CA VAL A 269 -9.15 -1.85 -35.14
C VAL A 269 -9.22 -3.18 -34.42
N LEU A 270 -10.33 -3.93 -34.52
CA LEU A 270 -10.49 -5.23 -33.86
C LEU A 270 -9.54 -6.30 -34.43
N ARG A 271 -9.32 -6.34 -35.75
CA ARG A 271 -8.33 -7.24 -36.36
C ARG A 271 -6.92 -6.92 -35.91
N GLN A 272 -6.56 -5.65 -35.84
CA GLN A 272 -5.25 -5.25 -35.32
C GLN A 272 -5.13 -5.60 -33.85
N LEU A 273 -6.16 -5.33 -33.03
CA LEU A 273 -6.18 -5.71 -31.63
C LEU A 273 -5.99 -7.22 -31.44
N ALA A 274 -6.73 -8.06 -32.15
CA ALA A 274 -6.62 -9.51 -32.07
C ALA A 274 -5.22 -10.03 -32.44
N SER A 275 -4.63 -9.49 -33.50
CA SER A 275 -3.25 -9.83 -33.92
C SER A 275 -2.23 -9.40 -32.87
N LYS A 276 -2.39 -8.19 -32.33
CA LYS A 276 -1.43 -7.60 -31.39
C LYS A 276 -1.49 -8.24 -30.01
N VAL A 277 -2.70 -8.46 -29.45
CA VAL A 277 -2.89 -9.15 -28.17
C VAL A 277 -2.27 -10.55 -28.23
N ARG A 278 -2.39 -11.24 -29.34
CA ARG A 278 -1.76 -12.57 -29.54
C ARG A 278 -0.24 -12.52 -29.45
N THR A 279 0.38 -11.54 -30.11
CA THR A 279 1.83 -11.38 -30.13
C THR A 279 2.38 -10.92 -28.77
N MET A 280 1.57 -10.17 -28.02
CA MET A 280 1.96 -9.46 -26.81
C MET A 280 1.29 -9.99 -25.54
N ARG A 281 0.65 -11.15 -25.58
CA ARG A 281 -0.11 -11.75 -24.46
C ARG A 281 0.65 -11.73 -23.13
N PHE A 282 1.93 -12.08 -23.17
CA PHE A 282 2.78 -12.12 -21.99
C PHE A 282 3.01 -10.70 -21.41
N THR A 283 3.36 -9.75 -22.27
CA THR A 283 3.59 -8.36 -21.85
C THR A 283 2.32 -7.72 -21.28
N MET A 284 1.16 -7.95 -21.91
CA MET A 284 -0.13 -7.44 -21.42
C MET A 284 -0.47 -8.02 -20.04
N GLY A 285 -0.24 -9.33 -19.83
CA GLY A 285 -0.44 -9.95 -18.52
C GLY A 285 0.47 -9.35 -17.45
N THR A 286 1.77 -9.20 -17.76
CA THR A 286 2.70 -8.56 -16.83
C THR A 286 2.32 -7.12 -16.51
N LEU A 287 1.91 -6.33 -17.52
CA LEU A 287 1.44 -4.95 -17.32
C LEU A 287 0.21 -4.90 -16.39
N THR A 288 -0.74 -5.81 -16.58
CA THR A 288 -1.93 -5.91 -15.72
C THR A 288 -1.55 -6.17 -14.27
N ILE A 289 -0.63 -7.10 -14.02
CA ILE A 289 -0.16 -7.40 -12.65
C ILE A 289 0.54 -6.16 -12.05
N LEU A 290 1.40 -5.48 -12.83
CA LEU A 290 2.10 -4.30 -12.34
C LEU A 290 1.15 -3.13 -12.02
N PHE A 291 0.16 -2.88 -12.87
CA PHE A 291 -0.85 -1.85 -12.59
C PHE A 291 -1.73 -2.22 -11.40
N ALA A 292 -2.15 -3.48 -11.30
CA ALA A 292 -2.95 -3.94 -10.16
C ALA A 292 -2.17 -3.79 -8.84
N ALA A 293 -0.90 -4.22 -8.81
CA ALA A 293 -0.03 -4.06 -7.65
C ALA A 293 0.20 -2.57 -7.30
N ALA A 294 0.31 -1.70 -8.31
CA ALA A 294 0.43 -0.26 -8.10
C ALA A 294 -0.83 0.33 -7.46
N PHE A 295 -2.02 -0.04 -7.96
CA PHE A 295 -3.29 0.44 -7.40
C PHE A 295 -3.51 -0.05 -5.97
N VAL A 296 -3.27 -1.33 -5.72
CA VAL A 296 -3.42 -1.91 -4.37
C VAL A 296 -2.42 -1.29 -3.40
N GLY A 297 -1.13 -1.20 -3.78
CA GLY A 297 -0.10 -0.60 -2.91
C GLY A 297 -0.39 0.85 -2.53
N ALA A 298 -0.83 1.68 -3.50
CA ALA A 298 -1.22 3.06 -3.22
C ALA A 298 -2.51 3.15 -2.39
N SER A 299 -3.49 2.27 -2.64
CA SER A 299 -4.71 2.22 -1.85
C SER A 299 -4.42 1.85 -0.39
N CYS A 300 -3.60 0.81 -0.15
CA CYS A 300 -3.17 0.43 1.19
C CYS A 300 -2.42 1.56 1.90
N ALA A 301 -1.52 2.25 1.20
CA ALA A 301 -0.81 3.38 1.78
C ALA A 301 -1.74 4.52 2.22
N LEU A 302 -2.76 4.85 1.39
CA LEU A 302 -3.76 5.86 1.74
C LEU A 302 -4.66 5.42 2.90
N MET A 303 -5.01 4.13 2.98
CA MET A 303 -5.78 3.58 4.09
C MET A 303 -5.00 3.66 5.40
N LEU A 304 -3.73 3.26 5.40
CA LEU A 304 -2.85 3.34 6.57
C LEU A 304 -2.69 4.80 7.04
N ASN A 305 -2.55 5.74 6.11
CA ASN A 305 -2.48 7.15 6.44
C ASN A 305 -3.75 7.67 7.15
N GLN A 306 -4.94 7.28 6.66
CA GLN A 306 -6.18 7.67 7.29
C GLN A 306 -6.36 7.02 8.67
N PHE A 307 -5.94 5.77 8.79
CA PHE A 307 -5.95 5.07 10.06
C PHE A 307 -5.13 5.80 11.13
N GLN A 308 -3.93 6.28 10.79
CA GLN A 308 -3.11 7.08 11.69
C GLN A 308 -3.85 8.30 12.24
N LEU A 309 -4.54 9.02 11.35
CA LEU A 309 -5.24 10.26 11.72
C LEU A 309 -6.43 10.01 12.63
N THR A 310 -7.17 8.91 12.42
CA THR A 310 -8.41 8.62 13.16
C THR A 310 -8.11 7.94 14.50
N GLN A 311 -7.13 7.06 14.55
CA GLN A 311 -6.88 6.23 15.74
C GLN A 311 -6.31 7.01 16.93
N ALA A 312 -5.54 8.06 16.70
CA ALA A 312 -4.98 8.84 17.78
C ALA A 312 -6.05 9.48 18.68
N GLU A 313 -7.15 9.95 18.07
CA GLU A 313 -8.26 10.57 18.80
C GLU A 313 -9.19 9.54 19.49
N GLU A 314 -9.36 8.38 18.87
CA GLU A 314 -10.26 7.34 19.37
C GLU A 314 -9.62 6.45 20.43
N LYS A 315 -8.33 6.08 20.24
CA LYS A 315 -7.62 5.16 21.14
C LYS A 315 -7.08 5.81 22.40
N TRP A 316 -6.61 7.03 22.30
CA TRP A 316 -6.00 7.74 23.43
C TRP A 316 -6.73 9.06 23.69
N PRO A 317 -7.97 9.01 24.17
CA PRO A 317 -8.75 10.22 24.45
C PRO A 317 -8.17 11.02 25.62
N PHE A 318 -7.45 10.36 26.55
CA PHE A 318 -6.77 11.00 27.68
C PHE A 318 -5.28 11.14 27.37
N ASP A 319 -4.68 12.26 27.82
CA ASP A 319 -3.26 12.54 27.55
C ASP A 319 -2.33 11.65 28.39
N VAL A 320 -2.75 11.34 29.63
CA VAL A 320 -2.06 10.40 30.53
C VAL A 320 -3.08 9.42 31.10
N MET A 321 -2.76 8.14 31.11
CA MET A 321 -3.53 7.11 31.79
C MET A 321 -2.59 6.11 32.42
N VAL A 322 -2.87 5.76 33.69
CA VAL A 322 -2.14 4.72 34.43
C VAL A 322 -3.14 3.74 35.02
N TYR A 323 -2.87 2.46 34.85
CA TYR A 323 -3.67 1.36 35.37
C TYR A 323 -2.96 0.71 36.57
N SER A 324 -3.73 0.34 37.58
CA SER A 324 -3.26 -0.51 38.68
C SER A 324 -4.23 -1.66 38.93
N PRO A 325 -3.77 -2.92 39.02
CA PRO A 325 -4.62 -4.05 39.36
C PRO A 325 -5.13 -4.01 40.82
N ASP A 326 -4.51 -3.20 41.67
CA ASP A 326 -4.99 -2.96 43.04
C ASP A 326 -6.04 -1.83 43.03
N PRO A 327 -7.32 -2.13 43.30
CA PRO A 327 -8.36 -1.10 43.34
C PRO A 327 -8.15 -0.07 44.45
N GLY A 328 -7.31 -0.35 45.45
CA GLY A 328 -6.96 0.58 46.52
C GLY A 328 -5.68 1.36 46.30
N TYR A 329 -5.09 1.29 45.11
CA TYR A 329 -3.81 1.92 44.81
C TYR A 329 -3.89 3.46 44.88
N ASP A 330 -2.84 4.07 45.47
CA ASP A 330 -2.73 5.53 45.64
C ASP A 330 -1.86 6.15 44.54
N PHE A 331 -2.49 6.74 43.57
CA PHE A 331 -1.84 7.37 42.39
C PHE A 331 -1.19 8.74 42.66
N ARG A 332 -0.85 9.08 43.90
CA ARG A 332 -0.24 10.39 44.25
C ARG A 332 1.13 10.60 43.61
N GLN A 333 1.92 9.55 43.42
CA GLN A 333 3.25 9.66 42.80
C GLN A 333 3.12 9.94 41.29
N GLU A 334 2.18 9.27 40.62
CA GLU A 334 1.87 9.45 39.20
C GLU A 334 1.29 10.86 38.93
N GLU A 335 0.43 11.34 39.85
CA GLU A 335 -0.11 12.69 39.78
C GLU A 335 1.01 13.74 39.94
N GLN A 336 1.92 13.57 40.90
CA GLN A 336 3.06 14.46 41.11
C GLN A 336 4.02 14.47 39.91
N LEU A 337 4.34 13.30 39.37
CA LEU A 337 5.17 13.20 38.17
C LEU A 337 4.50 13.88 36.96
N THR A 338 3.19 13.66 36.78
CA THR A 338 2.46 14.30 35.69
C THR A 338 2.49 15.82 35.83
N GLU A 339 2.31 16.36 37.05
CA GLU A 339 2.42 17.80 37.35
C GLU A 339 3.85 18.34 37.18
N GLU A 340 4.90 17.50 37.40
CA GLU A 340 6.29 17.91 37.23
C GLU A 340 6.65 18.10 35.76
N TYR A 341 6.25 17.17 34.88
CA TYR A 341 6.63 17.16 33.46
C TYR A 341 5.61 17.85 32.54
N ALA A 342 4.35 17.97 32.96
CA ALA A 342 3.28 18.51 32.14
C ALA A 342 2.44 19.56 32.89
N SER A 343 1.66 20.32 32.14
CA SER A 343 0.64 21.24 32.67
C SER A 343 -0.69 20.49 32.71
N VAL A 344 -1.12 20.06 33.89
CA VAL A 344 -2.37 19.30 34.08
C VAL A 344 -3.56 20.25 34.08
N GLU A 345 -4.52 20.03 33.18
CA GLU A 345 -5.79 20.76 33.11
C GLU A 345 -6.84 20.14 34.04
N SER A 346 -6.92 18.82 34.03
CA SER A 346 -7.81 18.03 34.87
C SER A 346 -7.29 16.62 35.06
N SER A 347 -7.56 16.02 36.21
CA SER A 347 -7.21 14.63 36.51
C SER A 347 -8.35 13.95 37.27
N ARG A 348 -8.40 12.62 37.17
CA ARG A 348 -9.37 11.78 37.89
C ARG A 348 -8.77 10.43 38.22
N VAL A 349 -8.87 10.01 39.49
CA VAL A 349 -8.70 8.62 39.91
C VAL A 349 -10.08 7.99 40.02
N TYR A 350 -10.27 6.82 39.43
CA TYR A 350 -11.54 6.10 39.48
C TYR A 350 -11.32 4.59 39.50
N GLN A 351 -12.38 3.87 39.86
CA GLN A 351 -12.35 2.40 39.98
C GLN A 351 -13.32 1.78 38.97
N ILE A 352 -12.94 0.62 38.47
CA ILE A 352 -13.83 -0.27 37.74
C ILE A 352 -14.31 -1.35 38.70
N TYR A 353 -15.53 -1.79 38.51
CA TYR A 353 -16.23 -2.71 39.38
C TYR A 353 -16.58 -4.01 38.63
N GLU A 354 -16.73 -5.10 39.39
CA GLU A 354 -17.21 -6.38 38.86
C GLU A 354 -18.33 -6.93 39.77
N ASN A 355 -19.16 -7.86 39.28
CA ASN A 355 -20.26 -8.47 40.00
C ASN A 355 -20.27 -10.01 39.94
N GLY A 356 -19.15 -10.64 39.50
CA GLY A 356 -19.01 -12.09 39.33
C GLY A 356 -19.72 -12.62 38.07
N SER A 357 -20.15 -11.75 37.14
CA SER A 357 -20.76 -12.13 35.84
C SER A 357 -19.74 -11.99 34.73
N SER A 358 -19.75 -12.95 33.77
CA SER A 358 -18.98 -12.89 32.50
C SER A 358 -19.90 -12.87 31.26
N ARG A 359 -21.18 -12.58 31.45
CA ARG A 359 -22.20 -12.75 30.41
C ARG A 359 -21.96 -11.90 29.15
N TRP A 360 -21.45 -10.69 29.29
CA TRP A 360 -21.13 -9.81 28.17
C TRP A 360 -19.84 -10.23 27.47
N ASN A 361 -18.83 -10.62 28.24
CA ASN A 361 -17.60 -11.18 27.71
C ASN A 361 -17.85 -12.45 26.90
N ASP A 362 -18.58 -13.41 27.46
CA ASP A 362 -18.93 -14.69 26.80
C ASP A 362 -19.76 -14.46 25.52
N TRP A 363 -20.63 -13.43 25.52
CA TRP A 363 -21.42 -13.08 24.35
C TRP A 363 -20.54 -12.52 23.22
N LEU A 364 -19.68 -11.55 23.52
CA LEU A 364 -18.81 -10.93 22.52
C LEU A 364 -17.80 -11.93 21.95
N GLU A 365 -17.27 -12.82 22.79
CA GLU A 365 -16.39 -13.91 22.35
C GLU A 365 -17.15 -14.85 21.38
N SER A 366 -18.40 -15.20 21.68
CA SER A 366 -19.24 -16.05 20.82
C SER A 366 -19.55 -15.46 19.45
N GLN A 367 -19.42 -14.14 19.28
CA GLN A 367 -19.71 -13.43 18.02
C GLN A 367 -18.54 -13.42 17.02
N GLU A 368 -17.40 -14.06 17.36
CA GLU A 368 -16.19 -14.03 16.51
C GLU A 368 -15.83 -12.60 16.09
N THR A 369 -15.88 -11.64 17.02
CA THR A 369 -15.64 -10.22 16.75
C THR A 369 -14.19 -9.90 16.37
N GLY A 370 -13.33 -10.91 16.30
CA GLY A 370 -11.90 -10.80 16.05
C GLY A 370 -11.08 -10.58 17.32
N ALA A 371 -11.72 -10.55 18.48
CA ALA A 371 -11.06 -10.60 19.77
C ALA A 371 -10.79 -12.06 20.15
N ASP A 372 -9.56 -12.39 20.55
CA ASP A 372 -9.15 -13.74 20.98
C ASP A 372 -9.42 -13.98 22.47
N GLY A 373 -10.52 -13.48 23.00
CA GLY A 373 -10.92 -13.61 24.39
C GLY A 373 -11.26 -12.28 25.06
N ALA A 374 -11.77 -12.35 26.27
CA ALA A 374 -12.04 -11.17 27.08
C ALA A 374 -10.75 -10.71 27.81
N TYR A 375 -10.59 -9.39 27.98
CA TYR A 375 -9.47 -8.84 28.73
C TYR A 375 -9.50 -9.23 30.22
N PHE A 376 -10.70 -9.40 30.76
CA PHE A 376 -10.93 -9.75 32.15
C PHE A 376 -11.96 -10.89 32.27
N HIS A 377 -11.90 -11.67 33.35
CA HIS A 377 -12.84 -12.76 33.60
C HIS A 377 -14.27 -12.28 33.77
N TYR A 378 -14.47 -11.11 34.40
CA TYR A 378 -15.80 -10.60 34.71
C TYR A 378 -16.16 -9.39 33.85
N ASP A 379 -17.46 -9.19 33.66
CA ASP A 379 -18.01 -7.99 33.05
C ASP A 379 -17.62 -6.77 33.86
N THR A 380 -17.25 -5.69 33.20
CA THR A 380 -16.73 -4.47 33.82
C THR A 380 -17.79 -3.37 33.92
N TYR A 381 -17.85 -2.74 35.11
CA TYR A 381 -18.83 -1.71 35.45
C TYR A 381 -18.14 -0.42 35.90
N MET A 382 -18.75 0.72 35.56
CA MET A 382 -18.27 2.04 35.96
C MET A 382 -19.41 2.84 36.61
N LYS A 383 -19.10 3.63 37.63
CA LYS A 383 -20.03 4.59 38.23
C LYS A 383 -20.42 5.69 37.24
N LEU A 384 -21.69 6.08 37.24
CA LEU A 384 -22.16 7.20 36.43
C LEU A 384 -21.44 8.51 36.77
N SER A 385 -21.13 8.74 38.04
CA SER A 385 -20.37 9.92 38.47
C SER A 385 -18.98 10.00 37.91
N ASP A 386 -18.25 8.86 37.88
CA ASP A 386 -16.90 8.76 37.27
C ASP A 386 -16.97 8.88 35.75
N TYR A 387 -17.94 8.22 35.12
CA TYR A 387 -18.16 8.32 33.68
C TYR A 387 -18.42 9.77 33.24
N ASN A 388 -19.31 10.50 33.97
CA ASN A 388 -19.60 11.88 33.67
C ASN A 388 -18.42 12.82 33.95
N ALA A 389 -17.59 12.54 34.97
CA ALA A 389 -16.36 13.30 35.20
C ALA A 389 -15.37 13.13 34.04
N LEU A 390 -15.17 11.88 33.56
CA LEU A 390 -14.33 11.58 32.42
C LEU A 390 -14.89 12.20 31.12
N ARG A 391 -16.20 12.16 30.89
CA ARG A 391 -16.85 12.87 29.78
C ARG A 391 -16.60 14.38 29.81
N ALA A 392 -16.68 14.98 30.98
CA ALA A 392 -16.40 16.41 31.15
C ALA A 392 -14.95 16.76 30.81
N MET A 393 -13.99 15.92 31.19
CA MET A 393 -12.57 16.04 30.77
C MET A 393 -12.42 16.01 29.26
N LEU A 394 -13.25 15.22 28.56
CA LEU A 394 -13.28 15.14 27.09
C LEU A 394 -14.17 16.22 26.43
N GLY A 395 -14.69 17.18 27.19
CA GLY A 395 -15.56 18.23 26.68
C GLY A 395 -16.94 17.75 26.23
N ARG A 396 -17.42 16.59 26.74
CA ARG A 396 -18.69 15.97 26.34
C ARG A 396 -19.78 16.28 27.37
N GLU A 397 -21.02 16.36 26.89
CA GLU A 397 -22.20 16.56 27.77
C GLU A 397 -22.40 15.37 28.72
N PRO A 398 -22.78 15.61 29.98
CA PRO A 398 -23.05 14.54 30.93
C PRO A 398 -24.30 13.74 30.55
N VAL A 399 -24.29 12.46 30.88
CA VAL A 399 -25.42 11.55 30.71
C VAL A 399 -26.19 11.42 32.03
N SER A 400 -27.51 11.31 31.95
CA SER A 400 -28.38 11.05 33.11
C SER A 400 -29.00 9.65 32.95
N LEU A 401 -28.95 8.84 34.01
CA LEU A 401 -29.59 7.54 34.08
C LEU A 401 -30.65 7.54 35.17
N GLY A 402 -31.79 6.88 34.95
CA GLY A 402 -32.75 6.57 35.96
C GLY A 402 -32.27 5.47 36.91
N ASP A 403 -32.90 5.31 38.07
CA ASP A 403 -32.51 4.34 39.13
C ASP A 403 -32.48 2.86 38.62
N GLY A 404 -33.17 2.55 37.56
CA GLY A 404 -33.25 1.20 36.95
C GLY A 404 -32.67 1.16 35.54
N GLU A 405 -31.80 2.08 35.17
CA GLU A 405 -31.20 2.16 33.85
C GLU A 405 -29.69 1.99 33.88
N TYR A 406 -29.13 1.47 32.78
CA TYR A 406 -27.70 1.42 32.54
C TYR A 406 -27.39 1.88 31.12
N LEU A 407 -26.13 2.27 30.86
CA LEU A 407 -25.63 2.69 29.56
C LEU A 407 -24.50 1.73 29.15
N VAL A 408 -24.35 1.48 27.86
CA VAL A 408 -23.23 0.74 27.31
C VAL A 408 -22.30 1.70 26.59
N GLN A 409 -21.08 1.83 27.05
CA GLN A 409 -20.01 2.47 26.32
C GLN A 409 -19.22 1.39 25.58
N THR A 410 -19.11 1.47 24.22
CA THR A 410 -18.41 0.49 23.40
C THR A 410 -17.78 1.19 22.20
N LYS A 411 -17.07 0.42 21.37
CA LYS A 411 -16.53 0.91 20.09
C LYS A 411 -17.60 0.85 19.00
N GLU A 412 -17.56 1.79 18.04
CA GLU A 412 -18.55 1.84 16.94
C GLU A 412 -18.59 0.53 16.15
N ARG A 413 -17.45 -0.14 15.94
CA ARG A 413 -17.38 -1.44 15.24
C ARG A 413 -18.14 -2.58 15.94
N LEU A 414 -18.33 -2.48 17.25
CA LEU A 414 -19.00 -3.50 18.06
C LEU A 414 -20.47 -3.19 18.33
N ARG A 415 -20.97 -2.05 17.91
CA ARG A 415 -22.34 -1.61 18.16
C ARG A 415 -23.37 -2.65 17.76
N GLU A 416 -23.28 -3.20 16.53
CA GLU A 416 -24.20 -4.22 16.04
C GLU A 416 -24.11 -5.54 16.81
N ASN A 417 -22.93 -5.89 17.35
CA ASN A 417 -22.72 -7.08 18.16
C ASN A 417 -23.26 -6.93 19.59
N VAL A 418 -23.22 -5.71 20.12
CA VAL A 418 -23.68 -5.37 21.48
C VAL A 418 -25.20 -5.16 21.54
N GLU A 419 -25.81 -4.62 20.49
CA GLU A 419 -27.23 -4.27 20.43
C GLU A 419 -28.19 -5.41 20.87
N PRO A 420 -28.01 -6.70 20.49
CA PRO A 420 -28.87 -7.78 20.94
C PRO A 420 -28.81 -8.05 22.46
N MET A 421 -27.71 -7.66 23.10
CA MET A 421 -27.59 -7.80 24.56
C MET A 421 -28.35 -6.71 25.30
N THR A 422 -28.50 -5.53 24.70
CA THR A 422 -29.25 -4.41 25.31
C THR A 422 -30.75 -4.63 25.34
N GLU A 423 -31.28 -5.53 24.49
CA GLU A 423 -32.70 -5.92 24.55
C GLU A 423 -33.05 -6.76 25.79
N LYS A 424 -32.06 -7.35 26.44
CA LYS A 424 -32.22 -8.18 27.62
C LYS A 424 -31.91 -7.37 28.87
N PRO A 425 -32.72 -7.47 29.93
CA PRO A 425 -32.43 -6.76 31.17
C PRO A 425 -31.09 -7.21 31.76
N LEU A 426 -30.35 -6.25 32.31
CA LEU A 426 -29.15 -6.49 33.10
C LEU A 426 -29.55 -6.73 34.55
N SER A 427 -29.42 -7.97 35.03
CA SER A 427 -29.78 -8.33 36.40
C SER A 427 -28.60 -8.15 37.32
N LEU A 428 -28.65 -7.18 38.21
CA LEU A 428 -27.64 -6.91 39.22
C LEU A 428 -28.16 -7.25 40.62
N SER A 429 -27.24 -7.58 41.55
CA SER A 429 -27.58 -7.86 42.94
C SER A 429 -27.99 -6.58 43.65
N GLY A 430 -29.24 -6.51 44.15
CA GLY A 430 -29.76 -5.44 44.96
C GLY A 430 -29.41 -5.48 46.43
N PRO A 431 -29.80 -4.43 47.23
CA PRO A 431 -29.58 -4.40 48.66
C PRO A 431 -30.35 -5.52 49.36
N GLY A 432 -29.69 -6.51 49.88
CA GLY A 432 -30.28 -7.67 50.54
C GLY A 432 -30.26 -8.96 49.74
N GLY A 433 -29.55 -9.03 48.59
CA GLY A 433 -29.44 -10.21 47.74
C GLY A 433 -30.60 -10.37 46.77
N GLU A 434 -31.52 -9.41 46.67
CA GLU A 434 -32.56 -9.36 45.65
C GLU A 434 -31.95 -9.00 44.33
N ARG A 435 -32.40 -9.66 43.24
CA ARG A 435 -32.00 -9.30 41.85
C ARG A 435 -32.85 -8.11 41.40
N GLN A 436 -32.19 -7.06 41.00
CA GLN A 436 -32.80 -5.89 40.36
C GLN A 436 -32.45 -5.87 38.89
N ASP A 437 -33.48 -5.76 38.04
CA ASP A 437 -33.29 -5.69 36.58
C ASP A 437 -33.17 -4.25 36.13
N TYR A 438 -32.12 -3.98 35.34
CA TYR A 438 -31.83 -2.68 34.73
C TYR A 438 -32.10 -2.75 33.22
N THR A 439 -32.66 -1.69 32.67
CA THR A 439 -32.92 -1.55 31.22
C THR A 439 -31.84 -0.67 30.58
N CYS A 440 -31.45 -1.00 29.36
CA CYS A 440 -30.46 -0.17 28.65
C CYS A 440 -31.06 1.17 28.24
N ALA A 441 -30.44 2.28 28.64
CA ALA A 441 -30.81 3.63 28.24
C ALA A 441 -30.24 4.01 26.87
N GLY A 442 -29.14 3.39 26.43
CA GLY A 442 -28.51 3.66 25.15
C GLY A 442 -27.15 3.03 25.00
N ILE A 443 -26.60 3.17 23.80
CA ILE A 443 -25.24 2.75 23.45
C ILE A 443 -24.46 3.99 23.00
N GLU A 444 -23.40 4.29 23.70
CA GLU A 444 -22.44 5.36 23.36
C GLU A 444 -21.21 4.74 22.68
N THR A 445 -20.80 5.34 21.56
CA THR A 445 -19.69 4.79 20.75
C THR A 445 -18.56 5.80 20.51
N GLY A 446 -18.65 6.99 21.13
CA GLY A 446 -17.55 7.97 21.06
C GLY A 446 -16.27 7.43 21.69
N GLY A 447 -15.11 7.77 21.14
CA GLY A 447 -13.81 7.33 21.67
C GLY A 447 -13.71 7.51 23.19
N PHE A 448 -13.62 6.40 23.92
CA PHE A 448 -13.55 6.34 25.37
C PHE A 448 -12.72 5.14 25.78
N GLU A 449 -11.77 4.79 24.93
CA GLU A 449 -10.97 3.59 25.15
C GLU A 449 -10.05 3.77 26.36
N GLN A 450 -9.98 2.76 27.18
CA GLN A 450 -9.09 2.67 28.33
C GLN A 450 -8.07 1.57 28.11
N ASN A 451 -7.53 1.47 26.92
CA ASN A 451 -6.48 0.55 26.53
C ASN A 451 -6.84 -0.93 26.76
N GLY A 452 -8.11 -1.29 26.59
CA GLY A 452 -8.58 -2.65 26.81
C GLY A 452 -8.75 -3.01 28.28
N HIS A 453 -8.45 -2.12 29.22
CA HIS A 453 -8.59 -2.40 30.65
C HIS A 453 -10.02 -2.30 31.18
N ASN A 454 -10.98 -1.97 30.35
CA ASN A 454 -12.38 -1.88 30.70
C ASN A 454 -13.22 -3.09 30.22
N GLY A 455 -12.61 -4.26 30.19
CA GLY A 455 -13.25 -5.43 29.62
C GLY A 455 -13.28 -5.41 28.09
N ALA A 456 -13.58 -6.47 27.46
CA ALA A 456 -13.53 -6.70 26.02
C ALA A 456 -14.15 -5.59 25.15
N ASP A 457 -13.54 -4.43 25.08
CA ASP A 457 -13.98 -3.31 24.24
C ASP A 457 -15.28 -2.62 24.68
N TYR A 458 -15.73 -2.81 25.91
CA TYR A 458 -16.92 -2.17 26.46
C TYR A 458 -16.79 -1.89 27.97
N VAL A 459 -17.63 -1.02 28.47
CA VAL A 459 -17.87 -0.83 29.90
C VAL A 459 -19.35 -0.54 30.14
N LEU A 460 -19.93 -1.11 31.18
CA LEU A 460 -21.31 -0.92 31.59
C LEU A 460 -21.38 0.19 32.61
N VAL A 461 -21.99 1.32 32.23
CA VAL A 461 -22.16 2.47 33.12
C VAL A 461 -23.47 2.30 33.89
N VAL A 462 -23.37 2.29 35.21
CA VAL A 462 -24.51 2.08 36.11
C VAL A 462 -24.64 3.21 37.12
N PRO A 463 -25.83 3.45 37.72
CA PRO A 463 -25.97 4.38 38.81
C PRO A 463 -25.00 4.06 39.96
N ASP A 464 -24.47 5.10 40.62
CA ASP A 464 -23.47 4.95 41.68
C ASP A 464 -23.92 4.00 42.79
N ALA A 465 -25.19 4.07 43.18
CA ALA A 465 -25.78 3.19 44.19
C ALA A 465 -25.78 1.69 43.78
N ALA A 466 -25.73 1.38 42.49
CA ALA A 466 -25.59 0.00 42.02
C ALA A 466 -24.14 -0.43 42.07
N ALA A 467 -23.22 0.42 41.62
CA ALA A 467 -21.78 0.11 41.66
C ALA A 467 -21.22 -0.01 43.08
N ASP A 468 -21.72 0.78 44.04
CA ASP A 468 -21.33 0.71 45.46
C ASP A 468 -21.59 -0.67 46.11
N ARG A 469 -22.36 -1.51 45.45
CA ARG A 469 -22.67 -2.88 45.89
C ARG A 469 -21.84 -3.99 45.25
N MET A 470 -21.08 -3.56 44.23
CA MET A 470 -20.16 -4.43 43.48
C MET A 470 -18.79 -4.46 44.16
N GLN A 471 -17.96 -5.40 43.74
CA GLN A 471 -16.58 -5.43 44.20
C GLN A 471 -15.73 -4.50 43.34
N PRO A 472 -14.90 -3.66 43.96
CA PRO A 472 -13.89 -2.91 43.18
C PRO A 472 -12.93 -3.93 42.56
N TYR A 473 -12.66 -3.78 41.25
CA TYR A 473 -11.90 -4.73 40.48
C TYR A 473 -10.46 -4.24 40.25
N TYR A 474 -10.34 -3.04 39.74
CA TYR A 474 -9.05 -2.35 39.54
C TYR A 474 -9.26 -0.82 39.54
N ALA A 475 -8.16 -0.07 39.56
CA ALA A 475 -8.18 1.37 39.57
C ALA A 475 -7.40 1.97 38.39
N LEU A 476 -7.79 3.19 38.05
CA LEU A 476 -7.21 3.96 36.95
C LEU A 476 -7.01 5.41 37.35
N PHE A 477 -5.89 5.98 36.89
CA PHE A 477 -5.65 7.42 36.90
C PHE A 477 -5.72 7.92 35.46
N ALA A 478 -6.51 8.96 35.19
CA ALA A 478 -6.59 9.64 33.90
C ALA A 478 -6.35 11.14 34.06
N ALA A 479 -5.59 11.74 33.16
CA ALA A 479 -5.35 13.17 33.15
C ALA A 479 -5.40 13.76 31.74
N GLN A 480 -5.88 15.00 31.65
CA GLN A 480 -5.68 15.88 30.49
C GLN A 480 -4.53 16.81 30.82
N ALA A 481 -3.47 16.72 30.06
CA ALA A 481 -2.22 17.40 30.33
C ALA A 481 -1.49 17.75 29.03
N GLN A 482 -0.88 18.92 29.00
CA GLN A 482 -0.05 19.35 27.87
C GLN A 482 1.41 19.40 28.32
N GLY A 483 2.33 18.97 27.46
CA GLY A 483 3.75 19.06 27.73
C GLY A 483 4.19 20.50 28.00
N ARG A 484 5.15 20.70 28.91
CA ARG A 484 5.67 22.03 29.22
C ARG A 484 6.49 22.57 28.07
N GLN A 485 6.06 23.71 27.55
CA GLN A 485 6.76 24.41 26.47
C GLN A 485 7.95 25.23 27.01
N GLU A 486 9.16 24.89 26.59
CA GLU A 486 10.34 25.79 26.59
C GLU A 486 10.84 25.97 25.14
N GLY A 487 9.99 26.53 24.23
CA GLY A 487 10.28 26.74 22.81
C GLY A 487 9.62 25.69 21.88
N ASP A 488 9.61 25.97 20.56
CA ASP A 488 8.83 25.25 19.53
C ASP A 488 9.10 23.74 19.34
N LYS A 489 9.93 23.09 20.16
CA LYS A 489 10.35 21.67 19.97
C LYS A 489 10.21 20.77 21.20
N GLU A 490 9.68 21.27 22.32
CA GLU A 490 9.86 20.59 23.62
C GLU A 490 8.67 19.79 24.11
N ASP A 491 7.51 19.91 23.52
CA ASP A 491 6.31 19.20 23.97
C ASP A 491 6.50 17.68 23.98
N LEU A 492 6.88 17.09 22.87
CA LEU A 492 7.10 15.66 22.75
C LEU A 492 8.22 15.11 23.67
N ARG A 493 9.25 15.93 23.93
CA ARG A 493 10.35 15.52 24.81
C ARG A 493 9.91 15.42 26.25
N SER A 494 9.19 16.41 26.75
CA SER A 494 8.69 16.40 28.14
C SER A 494 7.71 15.25 28.37
N MET A 495 6.82 14.94 27.42
CA MET A 495 5.88 13.84 27.49
C MET A 495 6.57 12.46 27.38
N ARG A 496 7.66 12.34 26.61
CA ARG A 496 8.49 11.13 26.61
C ARG A 496 9.24 10.90 27.90
N GLU A 497 9.76 11.98 28.51
CA GLU A 497 10.41 11.92 29.81
C GLU A 497 9.39 11.56 30.91
N LEU A 498 8.16 12.09 30.84
CA LEU A 498 7.05 11.69 31.69
C LEU A 498 6.72 10.20 31.56
N ARG A 499 6.55 9.68 30.32
CA ARG A 499 6.31 8.25 30.09
C ARG A 499 7.40 7.39 30.71
N ALA A 500 8.66 7.76 30.49
CA ALA A 500 9.80 7.02 31.05
C ALA A 500 9.81 7.02 32.59
N ALA A 501 9.52 8.16 33.22
CA ALA A 501 9.46 8.28 34.67
C ALA A 501 8.29 7.48 35.26
N LEU A 502 7.11 7.51 34.63
CA LEU A 502 5.98 6.70 35.07
C LEU A 502 6.24 5.20 34.90
N MET A 503 6.86 4.79 33.79
CA MET A 503 7.24 3.38 33.58
C MET A 503 8.30 2.90 34.58
N GLU A 504 9.25 3.76 34.96
CA GLU A 504 10.24 3.44 35.99
C GLU A 504 9.56 3.28 37.37
N LEU A 505 8.57 4.12 37.68
CA LEU A 505 7.81 4.02 38.90
C LEU A 505 7.03 2.69 38.99
N GLU A 506 6.42 2.25 37.89
CA GLU A 506 5.70 0.98 37.79
C GLU A 506 6.65 -0.24 37.74
N GLY A 507 7.96 -0.02 37.77
CA GLY A 507 8.96 -1.10 37.73
C GLY A 507 9.19 -1.68 36.35
N ALA A 508 8.59 -1.09 35.32
CA ALA A 508 8.87 -1.43 33.95
C ALA A 508 10.18 -0.80 33.50
N ALA A 509 11.19 -1.59 33.15
CA ALA A 509 12.47 -1.08 32.65
C ALA A 509 12.23 -0.32 31.32
N ALA A 510 12.52 0.98 31.31
CA ALA A 510 12.44 1.80 30.10
C ALA A 510 13.33 1.20 28.99
N GLY A 511 12.76 0.64 27.96
CA GLY A 511 13.46 0.14 26.79
C GLY A 511 13.80 -1.34 26.77
N THR A 512 13.28 -2.14 27.68
CA THR A 512 13.25 -3.59 27.49
C THR A 512 12.05 -3.96 26.63
N ASP A 513 12.27 -4.82 25.64
CA ASP A 513 11.20 -5.50 24.87
C ASP A 513 10.43 -6.44 25.81
N ASP A 514 9.71 -5.90 26.78
CA ASP A 514 8.96 -6.68 27.77
C ASP A 514 7.64 -7.22 27.21
N TRP A 515 7.73 -7.90 26.07
CA TRP A 515 6.77 -8.93 25.72
C TRP A 515 6.69 -10.03 26.80
N TYR A 516 7.76 -10.27 27.54
CA TYR A 516 7.85 -11.33 28.55
C TYR A 516 7.15 -11.00 29.88
N GLY A 517 7.21 -9.77 30.36
CA GLY A 517 6.44 -9.35 31.54
C GLY A 517 4.93 -9.39 31.30
N TRP A 518 4.56 -9.33 30.04
CA TRP A 518 3.18 -9.35 29.60
C TRP A 518 2.59 -10.77 29.52
N GLU A 519 3.36 -11.79 29.16
CA GLU A 519 2.92 -13.17 29.19
C GLU A 519 2.55 -13.63 30.59
N GLU A 520 3.26 -13.20 31.65
CA GLU A 520 2.93 -13.54 33.04
C GLU A 520 1.62 -12.89 33.52
N THR A 521 1.30 -11.68 33.05
CA THR A 521 0.05 -11.00 33.41
C THR A 521 -1.13 -11.40 32.52
N THR A 522 -0.89 -11.93 31.31
CA THR A 522 -1.93 -12.32 30.37
C THR A 522 -2.45 -13.74 30.55
N GLU A 523 -1.69 -14.65 31.17
CA GLU A 523 -2.12 -16.02 31.42
C GLU A 523 -3.41 -16.09 32.25
N ASP A 524 -3.66 -15.09 33.11
CA ASP A 524 -4.81 -15.08 34.01
C ASP A 524 -6.05 -14.36 33.42
N TYR A 525 -5.90 -13.53 32.38
CA TYR A 525 -6.96 -12.61 31.97
C TYR A 525 -7.47 -12.76 30.53
N GLY A 526 -6.80 -13.49 29.66
CA GLY A 526 -7.19 -13.70 28.26
C GLY A 526 -7.36 -12.40 27.47
N TYR A 527 -6.37 -11.99 26.71
CA TYR A 527 -6.41 -10.75 25.93
C TYR A 527 -6.94 -10.96 24.53
N GLY A 528 -7.69 -10.00 24.04
CA GLY A 528 -8.21 -9.98 22.69
C GLY A 528 -7.26 -9.41 21.64
N SER A 529 -7.60 -9.58 20.39
CA SER A 529 -6.80 -9.14 19.22
C SER A 529 -6.60 -7.62 19.09
N ASP A 530 -7.39 -6.81 19.78
CA ASP A 530 -7.24 -5.35 19.80
C ASP A 530 -5.91 -4.88 20.41
N ILE A 531 -5.27 -5.75 21.13
CA ILE A 531 -3.96 -5.56 21.75
C ILE A 531 -2.85 -5.28 20.74
N MET A 532 -2.98 -5.72 19.51
CA MET A 532 -1.97 -5.50 18.47
C MET A 532 -1.62 -4.02 18.26
N TYR A 533 -2.47 -3.11 18.70
CA TYR A 533 -2.30 -1.66 18.56
C TYR A 533 -2.22 -0.92 19.91
N VAL A 534 -2.16 -1.66 20.99
CA VAL A 534 -2.20 -1.14 22.34
C VAL A 534 -0.80 -1.28 22.93
N SER A 535 -0.33 -0.27 23.64
CA SER A 535 0.87 -0.38 24.46
C SER A 535 0.64 -1.44 25.52
N ASN A 536 1.56 -2.37 25.67
CA ASN A 536 1.52 -3.42 26.70
C ASN A 536 1.89 -2.87 28.07
N SER A 537 1.96 -1.57 28.23
CA SER A 537 2.30 -0.89 29.45
C SER A 537 1.04 -0.54 30.25
N PHE A 538 1.14 -0.62 31.56
CA PHE A 538 0.14 -0.05 32.47
C PHE A 538 0.12 1.48 32.44
N VAL A 539 1.09 2.09 31.76
CA VAL A 539 1.26 3.52 31.59
C VAL A 539 1.05 3.89 30.13
N LEU A 540 0.13 4.81 29.86
CA LEU A 540 -0.11 5.38 28.55
C LEU A 540 0.08 6.88 28.59
N VAL A 541 0.90 7.41 27.70
CA VAL A 541 1.05 8.83 27.47
C VAL A 541 0.77 9.07 25.98
N ARG A 542 -0.35 9.75 25.68
CA ARG A 542 -0.94 9.88 24.35
C ARG A 542 0.05 10.34 23.28
N GLU A 543 0.83 11.36 23.56
CA GLU A 543 1.69 12.00 22.57
C GLU A 543 2.83 11.08 22.09
N PRO A 544 3.63 10.44 22.97
CA PRO A 544 4.60 9.43 22.58
C PRO A 544 3.99 8.20 21.91
N GLU A 545 2.84 7.70 22.40
CA GLU A 545 2.16 6.55 21.81
C GLU A 545 1.67 6.85 20.39
N THR A 546 1.05 8.02 20.20
CA THR A 546 0.62 8.49 18.87
C THR A 546 1.80 8.60 17.92
N PHE A 547 2.92 9.15 18.40
CA PHE A 547 4.13 9.28 17.61
C PHE A 547 4.70 7.93 17.17
N ASP A 548 4.85 6.99 18.11
CA ASP A 548 5.43 5.67 17.85
C ASP A 548 4.53 4.87 16.89
N MET A 549 3.20 4.92 17.05
CA MET A 549 2.24 4.32 16.13
C MET A 549 2.32 4.95 14.73
N GLN A 550 2.34 6.27 14.63
CA GLN A 550 2.45 6.97 13.34
C GLN A 550 3.76 6.61 12.62
N PHE A 551 4.86 6.54 13.36
CA PHE A 551 6.15 6.11 12.81
C PHE A 551 6.12 4.67 12.33
N LEU A 552 5.55 3.75 13.13
CA LEU A 552 5.41 2.34 12.78
C LEU A 552 4.58 2.16 11.50
N LEU A 553 3.42 2.80 11.42
CA LEU A 553 2.54 2.71 10.24
C LEU A 553 3.18 3.34 9.00
N SER A 554 3.91 4.45 9.17
CA SER A 554 4.70 5.08 8.10
C SER A 554 5.77 4.13 7.56
N THR A 555 6.33 3.27 8.42
CA THR A 555 7.31 2.23 8.06
C THR A 555 6.76 1.26 7.00
N PHE A 556 5.46 0.99 6.99
CA PHE A 556 4.81 0.16 5.95
C PHE A 556 4.29 0.99 4.78
N MET A 557 3.72 2.16 5.05
CA MET A 557 3.07 3.01 4.06
C MET A 557 4.03 3.49 2.97
N PHE A 558 5.19 4.02 3.34
CA PHE A 558 6.15 4.55 2.36
C PHE A 558 6.71 3.49 1.41
N PRO A 559 7.15 2.30 1.86
CA PRO A 559 7.58 1.23 0.97
C PRO A 559 6.49 0.73 0.03
N LEU A 560 5.24 0.62 0.47
CA LEU A 560 4.11 0.22 -0.38
C LEU A 560 3.84 1.24 -1.49
N PHE A 561 3.85 2.53 -1.15
CA PHE A 561 3.69 3.61 -2.12
C PHE A 561 4.85 3.63 -3.12
N TYR A 562 6.09 3.44 -2.65
CA TYR A 562 7.29 3.34 -3.48
C TYR A 562 7.19 2.22 -4.52
N ILE A 563 6.87 1.00 -4.08
CA ILE A 563 6.69 -0.14 -4.98
C ILE A 563 5.62 0.20 -6.03
N GLY A 564 4.48 0.73 -5.59
CA GLY A 564 3.37 1.12 -6.47
C GLY A 564 3.79 2.12 -7.54
N LEU A 565 4.49 3.18 -7.16
CA LEU A 565 4.96 4.23 -8.06
C LEU A 565 5.97 3.71 -9.08
N VAL A 566 6.95 2.90 -8.63
CA VAL A 566 7.94 2.31 -9.53
C VAL A 566 7.28 1.34 -10.50
N TYR A 567 6.37 0.50 -10.05
CA TYR A 567 5.65 -0.45 -10.89
C TYR A 567 4.81 0.26 -11.96
N LEU A 568 4.13 1.35 -11.58
CA LEU A 568 3.40 2.21 -12.51
C LEU A 568 4.33 2.76 -13.59
N CYS A 569 5.46 3.37 -13.21
CA CYS A 569 6.42 3.96 -14.15
C CYS A 569 7.00 2.91 -15.11
N VAL A 570 7.34 1.73 -14.60
CA VAL A 570 7.84 0.61 -15.41
C VAL A 570 6.78 0.14 -16.40
N ALA A 571 5.54 -0.07 -15.94
CA ALA A 571 4.44 -0.52 -16.79
C ALA A 571 4.16 0.46 -17.93
N LEU A 572 4.06 1.75 -17.61
CA LEU A 572 3.82 2.82 -18.59
C LEU A 572 4.95 2.91 -19.61
N THR A 573 6.19 2.75 -19.17
CA THR A 573 7.35 2.76 -20.08
C THR A 573 7.32 1.59 -21.05
N VAL A 574 7.09 0.40 -20.55
CA VAL A 574 7.02 -0.80 -21.40
C VAL A 574 5.91 -0.64 -22.43
N LEU A 575 4.76 -0.12 -22.01
CA LEU A 575 3.62 0.14 -22.90
C LEU A 575 3.94 1.19 -23.96
N ALA A 576 4.53 2.32 -23.58
CA ALA A 576 4.92 3.40 -24.50
C ALA A 576 5.96 2.93 -25.52
N VAL A 577 7.02 2.30 -25.06
CA VAL A 577 8.10 1.77 -25.92
C VAL A 577 7.58 0.74 -26.91
N GLN A 578 6.68 -0.11 -26.47
CA GLN A 578 6.07 -1.13 -27.30
C GLN A 578 5.23 -0.51 -28.42
N GLN A 579 4.44 0.53 -28.11
CA GLN A 579 3.65 1.22 -29.13
C GLN A 579 4.53 1.94 -30.15
N LEU A 580 5.59 2.60 -29.70
CA LEU A 580 6.52 3.29 -30.61
C LEU A 580 7.27 2.32 -31.54
N SER A 581 7.59 1.11 -31.07
CA SER A 581 8.15 0.07 -31.93
C SER A 581 7.22 -0.27 -33.10
N ASP A 582 5.96 -0.42 -32.78
CA ASP A 582 4.97 -0.81 -33.76
C ASP A 582 4.67 0.31 -34.75
N ALA A 583 4.89 1.59 -34.38
CA ALA A 583 4.74 2.71 -35.29
C ALA A 583 5.56 2.55 -36.58
N ALA A 584 6.81 2.10 -36.43
CA ALA A 584 7.70 1.87 -37.59
C ALA A 584 7.17 0.73 -38.49
N LYS A 585 6.67 -0.37 -37.89
CA LYS A 585 6.11 -1.52 -38.65
C LYS A 585 4.80 -1.16 -39.35
N HIS A 586 3.97 -0.34 -38.75
CA HIS A 586 2.67 0.00 -39.27
C HIS A 586 2.71 1.18 -40.28
N ARG A 587 3.83 1.89 -40.41
CA ARG A 587 3.98 3.02 -41.32
C ARG A 587 3.51 2.69 -42.73
N ARG A 588 3.91 1.53 -43.30
CA ARG A 588 3.50 1.08 -44.64
C ARG A 588 1.97 0.88 -44.73
N ARG A 589 1.33 0.40 -43.69
CA ARG A 589 -0.13 0.19 -43.66
C ARG A 589 -0.87 1.53 -43.65
N TYR A 590 -0.39 2.51 -42.90
CA TYR A 590 -0.96 3.85 -42.89
C TYR A 590 -0.73 4.63 -44.20
N ASP A 591 0.42 4.41 -44.85
CA ASP A 591 0.70 4.95 -46.19
C ASP A 591 -0.29 4.38 -47.24
N ILE A 592 -0.65 3.12 -47.15
CA ILE A 592 -1.66 2.50 -48.00
C ILE A 592 -3.04 3.13 -47.78
N LEU A 593 -3.45 3.27 -46.50
CA LEU A 593 -4.73 3.91 -46.14
C LEU A 593 -4.81 5.34 -46.66
N ARG A 594 -3.71 6.10 -46.61
CA ARG A 594 -3.61 7.45 -47.14
C ARG A 594 -3.77 7.49 -48.66
N LYS A 595 -3.14 6.51 -49.35
CA LYS A 595 -3.29 6.35 -50.78
C LYS A 595 -4.70 5.95 -51.23
N LEU A 596 -5.47 5.31 -50.33
CA LEU A 596 -6.86 4.95 -50.51
C LEU A 596 -7.83 6.13 -50.22
N GLY A 597 -7.31 7.32 -49.87
CA GLY A 597 -8.10 8.53 -49.74
C GLY A 597 -8.43 8.94 -48.29
N LEU A 598 -7.89 8.27 -47.25
CA LEU A 598 -8.09 8.71 -45.87
C LEU A 598 -7.38 10.05 -45.61
N GLY A 599 -8.14 11.04 -45.11
CA GLY A 599 -7.62 12.36 -44.72
C GLY A 599 -6.73 12.29 -43.47
N ASP A 600 -5.86 13.28 -43.29
CA ASP A 600 -4.92 13.33 -42.12
C ASP A 600 -5.65 13.41 -40.75
N ARG A 601 -6.88 13.98 -40.73
CA ARG A 601 -7.71 13.99 -39.48
C ARG A 601 -8.29 12.63 -39.17
N GLU A 602 -8.77 11.90 -40.18
CA GLU A 602 -9.30 10.55 -40.00
C GLU A 602 -8.21 9.58 -39.61
N LEU A 603 -7.02 9.70 -40.23
CA LEU A 603 -5.86 8.91 -39.85
C LEU A 603 -5.42 9.16 -38.41
N SER A 604 -5.41 10.42 -37.96
CA SER A 604 -5.10 10.78 -36.56
C SER A 604 -6.13 10.23 -35.59
N GLY A 605 -7.42 10.24 -35.94
CA GLY A 605 -8.50 9.63 -35.15
C GLY A 605 -8.37 8.12 -35.05
N LEU A 606 -8.00 7.46 -36.16
CA LEU A 606 -7.76 6.01 -36.18
C LEU A 606 -6.60 5.61 -35.27
N ILE A 607 -5.48 6.35 -35.33
CA ILE A 607 -4.31 6.16 -34.45
C ILE A 607 -4.71 6.34 -32.99
N LEU A 608 -5.46 7.41 -32.68
CA LEU A 608 -5.91 7.67 -31.30
C LEU A 608 -6.76 6.53 -30.76
N ARG A 609 -7.77 6.08 -31.51
CA ARG A 609 -8.65 4.97 -31.10
C ARG A 609 -7.88 3.68 -30.91
N GLN A 610 -6.95 3.38 -31.80
CA GLN A 610 -6.12 2.19 -31.72
C GLN A 610 -5.24 2.20 -30.47
N LEU A 611 -4.51 3.29 -30.23
CA LEU A 611 -3.68 3.45 -29.04
C LEU A 611 -4.50 3.39 -27.75
N PHE A 612 -5.66 4.08 -27.74
CA PHE A 612 -6.55 4.09 -26.58
C PHE A 612 -6.98 2.68 -26.17
N ILE A 613 -7.39 1.85 -27.13
CA ILE A 613 -7.81 0.47 -26.81
C ILE A 613 -6.65 -0.37 -26.29
N TYR A 614 -5.44 -0.20 -26.80
CA TYR A 614 -4.27 -0.90 -26.29
C TYR A 614 -3.86 -0.49 -24.89
N TYR A 615 -3.99 0.78 -24.57
CA TYR A 615 -3.77 1.28 -23.24
C TYR A 615 -4.88 0.83 -22.29
N LEU A 616 -6.13 0.93 -22.72
CA LEU A 616 -7.31 0.62 -21.91
C LEU A 616 -7.36 -0.88 -21.50
N CYS A 617 -6.94 -1.79 -22.36
CA CYS A 617 -7.09 -3.22 -22.16
C CYS A 617 -6.38 -3.76 -20.88
N PRO A 618 -5.06 -3.56 -20.66
CA PRO A 618 -4.39 -3.96 -19.42
C PRO A 618 -4.84 -3.14 -18.21
N PHE A 619 -5.22 -1.87 -18.43
CA PHE A 619 -5.68 -0.97 -17.37
C PHE A 619 -7.02 -1.43 -16.77
N LEU A 620 -8.02 -1.77 -17.62
CA LEU A 620 -9.31 -2.28 -17.13
C LEU A 620 -9.18 -3.61 -16.38
N ALA A 621 -8.33 -4.51 -16.88
CA ALA A 621 -8.08 -5.78 -16.21
C ALA A 621 -7.39 -5.57 -14.85
N ALA A 622 -6.45 -4.61 -14.77
CA ALA A 622 -5.79 -4.23 -13.53
C ALA A 622 -6.75 -3.53 -12.55
N LEU A 623 -7.65 -2.68 -13.07
CA LEU A 623 -8.68 -2.03 -12.26
C LEU A 623 -9.60 -3.07 -11.60
N ALA A 624 -10.05 -4.07 -12.36
CA ALA A 624 -10.90 -5.14 -11.84
C ALA A 624 -10.17 -5.96 -10.75
N LEU A 625 -8.89 -6.30 -10.98
CA LEU A 625 -8.07 -7.00 -10.00
C LEU A 625 -7.84 -6.14 -8.75
N GLY A 626 -7.43 -4.89 -8.95
CA GLY A 626 -7.15 -3.96 -7.86
C GLY A 626 -8.39 -3.71 -7.00
N ALA A 627 -9.56 -3.53 -7.64
CA ALA A 627 -10.83 -3.35 -6.94
C ALA A 627 -11.19 -4.55 -6.04
N MET A 628 -10.96 -5.78 -6.54
CA MET A 628 -11.21 -6.99 -5.77
C MET A 628 -10.35 -7.05 -4.50
N PHE A 629 -9.04 -6.79 -4.62
CA PHE A 629 -8.14 -6.77 -3.47
C PHE A 629 -8.41 -5.58 -2.54
N ALA A 630 -8.68 -4.40 -3.09
CA ALA A 630 -8.99 -3.21 -2.29
C ALA A 630 -10.27 -3.39 -1.48
N GLY A 631 -11.31 -4.04 -2.05
CA GLY A 631 -12.53 -4.39 -1.34
C GLY A 631 -12.26 -5.32 -0.17
N TYR A 632 -11.55 -6.42 -0.41
CA TYR A 632 -11.21 -7.39 0.64
C TYR A 632 -10.35 -6.78 1.75
N ILE A 633 -9.26 -6.08 1.38
CA ILE A 633 -8.37 -5.45 2.36
C ILE A 633 -9.14 -4.40 3.15
N GLY A 634 -9.96 -3.59 2.48
CA GLY A 634 -10.75 -2.55 3.13
C GLY A 634 -11.79 -3.08 4.09
N GLU A 635 -12.49 -4.15 3.74
CA GLU A 635 -13.48 -4.78 4.62
C GLU A 635 -12.83 -5.38 5.86
N ASN A 636 -11.73 -6.12 5.70
CA ASN A 636 -10.99 -6.67 6.83
C ASN A 636 -10.31 -5.56 7.65
N PHE A 637 -9.74 -4.56 6.98
CA PHE A 637 -9.15 -3.43 7.67
C PHE A 637 -10.17 -2.68 8.53
N ALA A 638 -11.36 -2.40 7.99
CA ALA A 638 -12.44 -1.77 8.74
C ALA A 638 -12.89 -2.62 9.94
N ARG A 639 -12.95 -3.95 9.77
CA ARG A 639 -13.31 -4.88 10.84
C ARG A 639 -12.31 -4.85 11.99
N TYR A 640 -11.00 -4.85 11.70
CA TYR A 640 -9.96 -4.88 12.74
C TYR A 640 -9.59 -3.51 13.29
N SER A 641 -9.69 -2.45 12.49
CA SER A 641 -9.27 -1.11 12.88
C SER A 641 -10.39 -0.23 13.44
N GLY A 642 -11.66 -0.63 13.26
CA GLY A 642 -12.82 0.21 13.58
C GLY A 642 -13.03 1.42 12.67
N VAL A 643 -12.13 1.66 11.70
CA VAL A 643 -12.24 2.81 10.80
C VAL A 643 -13.32 2.55 9.75
N THR A 644 -14.43 3.27 9.84
CA THR A 644 -15.60 3.15 8.95
C THR A 644 -15.42 3.75 7.57
N ALA A 645 -14.24 4.29 7.26
CA ALA A 645 -14.00 4.94 5.98
C ALA A 645 -14.08 3.93 4.81
N PRO A 646 -14.92 4.20 3.80
CA PRO A 646 -15.15 3.24 2.73
C PRO A 646 -13.87 3.02 1.92
N ALA A 647 -13.35 1.80 1.90
CA ALA A 647 -12.17 1.38 1.15
C ALA A 647 -12.20 1.80 -0.32
N TRP A 648 -13.40 1.89 -0.89
CA TRP A 648 -13.65 2.35 -2.25
C TRP A 648 -13.22 3.78 -2.51
N SER A 649 -13.26 4.68 -1.51
CA SER A 649 -12.80 6.06 -1.66
C SER A 649 -11.28 6.12 -1.85
N TYR A 650 -10.52 5.36 -1.07
CA TYR A 650 -9.05 5.30 -1.19
C TYR A 650 -8.61 4.62 -2.47
N PHE A 651 -9.29 3.54 -2.86
CA PHE A 651 -9.07 2.91 -4.15
C PHE A 651 -9.38 3.88 -5.30
N GLY A 652 -10.52 4.57 -5.24
CA GLY A 652 -10.89 5.61 -6.22
C GLY A 652 -9.86 6.72 -6.31
N LEU A 653 -9.36 7.21 -5.19
CA LEU A 653 -8.33 8.25 -5.15
C LEU A 653 -6.99 7.76 -5.73
N SER A 654 -6.57 6.53 -5.40
CA SER A 654 -5.36 5.92 -5.98
C SER A 654 -5.46 5.77 -7.49
N VAL A 655 -6.63 5.32 -8.00
CA VAL A 655 -6.91 5.19 -9.42
C VAL A 655 -6.90 6.57 -10.10
N LEU A 656 -7.48 7.59 -9.48
CA LEU A 656 -7.50 8.96 -10.02
C LEU A 656 -6.09 9.53 -10.13
N LEU A 657 -5.30 9.42 -9.07
CA LEU A 657 -3.91 9.90 -9.02
C LEU A 657 -3.05 9.23 -10.11
N PHE A 658 -3.17 7.91 -10.23
CA PHE A 658 -2.40 7.16 -11.22
C PHE A 658 -2.91 7.35 -12.64
N THR A 659 -4.22 7.60 -12.83
CA THR A 659 -4.80 7.92 -14.13
C THR A 659 -4.24 9.23 -14.66
N ALA A 660 -3.95 10.22 -13.83
CA ALA A 660 -3.31 11.46 -14.26
C ALA A 660 -1.93 11.21 -14.90
N VAL A 661 -1.08 10.42 -14.22
CA VAL A 661 0.23 10.00 -14.76
C VAL A 661 0.07 9.17 -16.04
N TYR A 662 -0.90 8.28 -16.06
CA TYR A 662 -1.23 7.43 -17.20
C TYR A 662 -1.60 8.26 -18.46
N LEU A 663 -2.42 9.28 -18.29
CA LEU A 663 -2.83 10.18 -19.39
C LEU A 663 -1.66 10.99 -19.93
N ILE A 664 -0.72 11.41 -19.08
CA ILE A 664 0.49 12.10 -19.52
C ILE A 664 1.32 11.19 -20.44
N TYR A 665 1.59 9.95 -20.01
CA TYR A 665 2.32 8.97 -20.82
C TYR A 665 1.58 8.60 -22.11
N PHE A 666 0.26 8.47 -22.05
CA PHE A 666 -0.57 8.24 -23.23
C PHE A 666 -0.46 9.38 -24.23
N ALA A 667 -0.58 10.64 -23.78
CA ALA A 667 -0.47 11.82 -24.65
C ALA A 667 0.93 11.91 -25.29
N MET A 668 1.99 11.71 -24.51
CA MET A 668 3.38 11.69 -25.02
C MET A 668 3.55 10.58 -26.08
N THR A 669 3.04 9.37 -25.80
CA THR A 669 3.11 8.25 -26.73
C THR A 669 2.32 8.53 -28.01
N TYR A 670 1.13 9.11 -27.92
CA TYR A 670 0.31 9.47 -29.08
C TYR A 670 1.00 10.50 -29.96
N ILE A 671 1.56 11.58 -29.39
CA ILE A 671 2.27 12.63 -30.12
C ILE A 671 3.47 12.03 -30.88
N GLU A 672 4.26 11.22 -30.20
CA GLU A 672 5.45 10.62 -30.78
C GLU A 672 5.11 9.56 -31.86
N PHE A 673 4.09 8.71 -31.57
CA PHE A 673 3.58 7.73 -32.54
C PHE A 673 3.08 8.42 -33.81
N ARG A 674 2.24 9.45 -33.66
CA ARG A 674 1.73 10.23 -34.77
C ARG A 674 2.88 10.85 -35.60
N ARG A 675 3.87 11.44 -34.90
CA ARG A 675 5.04 12.02 -35.55
C ARG A 675 5.83 10.99 -36.36
N ASN A 676 6.06 9.81 -35.83
CA ASN A 676 6.79 8.73 -36.49
C ASN A 676 6.05 8.14 -37.70
N VAL A 677 4.72 8.24 -37.74
CA VAL A 677 3.88 7.77 -38.84
C VAL A 677 3.70 8.86 -39.90
N THR A 678 3.58 10.16 -39.51
CA THR A 678 3.25 11.26 -40.43
C THR A 678 4.49 12.01 -40.96
N VAL A 679 5.59 12.10 -40.19
CA VAL A 679 6.83 12.78 -40.61
C VAL A 679 7.68 11.83 -41.46
N GLY A 680 7.26 11.66 -42.68
CA GLY A 680 7.95 10.93 -43.75
C GLY A 680 8.03 11.80 -45.02
N ARG A 681 8.08 13.13 -44.87
CA ARG A 681 8.40 14.10 -45.95
C ARG A 681 9.85 14.49 -45.86
#